data_2101a3ffe1aeab713a3617ea61676c36
#
_entry.id   2101a3ffe1aeab713a3617ea61676c36
#
_cell.length_a   1.000
_cell.length_b   1.000
_cell.length_c   1.000
_cell.angle_alpha   90.00
_cell.angle_beta   90.00
_cell.angle_gamma   90.00
#
_symmetry.space_group_name_H-M   'P 1'
#
loop_
_entity.id
_entity.type
_entity.pdbx_description
1 polymer ?
#
loop_
_entity_poly.entity_id
_entity_poly.type
_entity_poly.pdbx_seq_one_letter_code
_entity_poly.pdbx_strand_id
1 'polypeptide(L)'
;RDRSVSRGLGDVYKRQVSDEARAKNTYYASQDSRERYQGLTMWTPTVNIYRDPRWGRGIETYGEDPYLTSRMGVMVVKGLQGPADGKYDKLHACAKHFAVHSGPEWNRHSFNAENIKPRDLYETYLPPFEALVKEGKVEEVMCAYNRFEGDPCCGSDRLLMQILRGEWGFNGIVVSDCGAIADFYNDRGHHTHPDAESASAAAVISGTDLECGSSYKALIESVKKGLISEETVDTSVKRLMKARFALGEMDEPEKVSWTKIPFSVVASAAHDSLALNMARESMTLLMNKDNFLPLKRGGLTVAVMGPNANDSVMQWGNYNGMPAHTVTILDGVRNLLGTDDKLIYEQGCPWVERTLIQSAFSQCKSDKGPGFTARYWNNLKREGEPVTTTQVTTPFRFCTSGATVFAPGVNLTDFSATYNSAFIPKESGEIVLEVYCYGSGRLRVNGEEVKSFSNKHGARKSTHAMKVQAGKSYDLELDFEYLRSDAQLNFDLGFKKDVDIRKSVERVKDADIVIFASGISPSLEGEEMGVNLPGFKKGDRTDIELPAVQRELIDALHRAGKKIILVNCSGSPIGLEPETQKCEAILQAWYPGQQGGKAVAEVLFGDYNPAGKLPVTFYRNVSQLPDFEDYNMTGRTYRYMQDVPLFPFGYGLSYTTFGYGKTVFDKNELTAGQSLKLTVPVTNTGKRNGEEVVQVYLRKQGDAEGPIKTLRAFKRVSIPAGKTVNVEFDLKDKELEWWDDQSNTVRVCPGNYDIMVGGSSKEEDLQRTTIAIKSVSYTHLRAHETLSD
;
A
#
# COMPACT_ATOMS: atom_id res chain seq x y z
N ARG A 1 2.91 -28.49 -2.69
CA ARG A 1 1.84 -27.69 -2.05
C ARG A 1 2.47 -26.39 -1.60
N ASP A 2 2.17 -25.31 -2.32
CA ASP A 2 2.88 -24.05 -2.21
C ASP A 2 2.68 -23.36 -0.85
N ARG A 3 3.75 -23.27 -0.07
CA ARG A 3 3.90 -22.36 1.07
C ARG A 3 4.57 -21.06 0.61
N SER A 4 4.12 -20.51 -0.51
CA SER A 4 4.67 -19.24 -1.04
C SER A 4 4.07 -18.03 -0.34
N VAL A 5 4.73 -16.88 -0.45
CA VAL A 5 4.24 -15.56 0.02
C VAL A 5 2.80 -15.30 -0.47
N SER A 6 2.48 -15.73 -1.70
CA SER A 6 1.14 -15.65 -2.29
C SER A 6 0.05 -16.36 -1.47
N ARG A 7 0.36 -17.42 -0.72
CA ARG A 7 -0.62 -18.12 0.12
C ARG A 7 -1.00 -17.29 1.36
N GLY A 8 -0.03 -16.68 2.02
CA GLY A 8 -0.30 -15.79 3.15
C GLY A 8 -1.17 -14.61 2.75
N LEU A 9 -0.85 -13.94 1.64
CA LEU A 9 -1.63 -12.83 1.11
C LEU A 9 -3.04 -13.28 0.69
N GLY A 10 -3.17 -14.42 0.02
CA GLY A 10 -4.47 -14.99 -0.34
C GLY A 10 -5.35 -15.28 0.88
N ASP A 11 -4.77 -15.78 1.97
CA ASP A 11 -5.49 -16.01 3.22
C ASP A 11 -5.93 -14.70 3.89
N VAL A 12 -5.11 -13.65 3.88
CA VAL A 12 -5.48 -12.33 4.42
C VAL A 12 -6.68 -11.77 3.66
N TYR A 13 -6.62 -11.70 2.35
CA TYR A 13 -7.73 -11.17 1.55
C TYR A 13 -8.98 -12.06 1.59
N LYS A 14 -8.81 -13.37 1.65
CA LYS A 14 -9.91 -14.32 1.75
C LYS A 14 -10.60 -14.27 3.11
N ARG A 15 -9.85 -14.24 4.21
CA ARG A 15 -10.39 -14.34 5.58
C ARG A 15 -10.64 -12.98 6.20
N GLN A 16 -9.75 -12.03 6.03
CA GLN A 16 -9.89 -10.71 6.65
C GLN A 16 -10.71 -9.77 5.78
N VAL A 17 -10.16 -9.30 4.66
CA VAL A 17 -10.78 -8.24 3.86
C VAL A 17 -12.14 -8.68 3.32
N SER A 18 -12.22 -9.85 2.68
CA SER A 18 -13.44 -10.29 2.03
C SER A 18 -14.53 -10.75 3.00
N ASP A 19 -14.18 -11.37 4.14
CA ASP A 19 -15.15 -11.72 5.18
C ASP A 19 -15.69 -10.47 5.88
N GLU A 20 -14.83 -9.53 6.25
CA GLU A 20 -15.25 -8.28 6.89
C GLU A 20 -16.09 -7.41 5.98
N ALA A 21 -15.74 -7.32 4.68
CA ALA A 21 -16.53 -6.56 3.71
C ALA A 21 -17.94 -7.15 3.54
N ARG A 22 -18.07 -8.47 3.43
CA ARG A 22 -19.38 -9.12 3.39
C ARG A 22 -20.18 -8.95 4.68
N ALA A 23 -19.55 -9.14 5.82
CA ALA A 23 -20.18 -8.95 7.13
C ALA A 23 -20.69 -7.50 7.30
N LYS A 24 -19.88 -6.51 6.93
CA LYS A 24 -20.28 -5.08 6.95
C LYS A 24 -21.44 -4.81 5.98
N ASN A 25 -21.34 -5.29 4.74
CA ASN A 25 -22.41 -5.12 3.75
C ASN A 25 -23.74 -5.69 4.27
N THR A 26 -23.75 -6.92 4.78
CA THR A 26 -24.96 -7.57 5.33
C THR A 26 -25.53 -6.80 6.51
N TYR A 27 -24.65 -6.36 7.44
CA TYR A 27 -25.06 -5.59 8.60
C TYR A 27 -25.70 -4.26 8.22
N TYR A 28 -25.05 -3.46 7.36
CA TYR A 28 -25.57 -2.15 6.95
C TYR A 28 -26.81 -2.28 6.06
N ALA A 29 -26.87 -3.32 5.22
CA ALA A 29 -28.04 -3.62 4.42
C ALA A 29 -29.27 -3.89 5.27
N SER A 30 -29.13 -4.59 6.39
CA SER A 30 -30.24 -4.85 7.35
C SER A 30 -30.75 -3.58 8.03
N GLN A 31 -29.98 -2.47 7.96
CA GLN A 31 -30.35 -1.15 8.48
C GLN A 31 -30.75 -0.17 7.37
N ASP A 32 -31.04 -0.69 6.16
CA ASP A 32 -31.34 0.09 4.96
C ASP A 32 -30.29 1.14 4.62
N SER A 33 -29.01 0.83 4.89
CA SER A 33 -27.87 1.68 4.57
C SER A 33 -27.07 1.12 3.39
N ARG A 34 -26.70 2.00 2.45
CA ARG A 34 -25.95 1.71 1.23
C ARG A 34 -24.91 2.82 0.96
N GLU A 35 -24.22 3.20 2.00
CA GLU A 35 -23.24 4.27 1.94
C GLU A 35 -21.90 3.80 1.34
N ARG A 36 -21.00 4.74 1.13
CA ARG A 36 -19.62 4.48 0.68
C ARG A 36 -18.92 3.50 1.65
N TYR A 37 -18.13 2.59 1.12
CA TYR A 37 -17.42 1.52 1.85
C TYR A 37 -18.32 0.41 2.42
N GLN A 38 -19.57 0.34 1.99
CA GLN A 38 -20.51 -0.71 2.36
C GLN A 38 -20.86 -1.64 1.19
N GLY A 39 -20.32 -1.37 0.00
CA GLY A 39 -20.55 -2.13 -1.22
C GLY A 39 -19.74 -3.44 -1.28
N LEU A 40 -19.96 -4.19 -2.36
CA LEU A 40 -19.35 -5.51 -2.60
C LEU A 40 -18.26 -5.50 -3.68
N THR A 41 -18.02 -4.36 -4.33
CA THR A 41 -16.91 -4.17 -5.27
C THR A 41 -15.79 -3.41 -4.59
N MET A 42 -14.61 -4.00 -4.56
CA MET A 42 -13.40 -3.42 -3.98
C MET A 42 -12.51 -2.87 -5.09
N TRP A 43 -12.26 -1.55 -5.10
CA TRP A 43 -11.37 -0.94 -6.08
C TRP A 43 -9.89 -1.20 -5.77
N THR A 44 -9.56 -2.48 -5.83
CA THR A 44 -8.23 -3.05 -5.60
C THR A 44 -8.12 -4.37 -6.38
N PRO A 45 -6.92 -4.78 -6.82
CA PRO A 45 -5.59 -4.26 -6.52
C PRO A 45 -5.12 -3.17 -7.49
N THR A 46 -4.21 -2.29 -7.00
CA THR A 46 -3.41 -1.40 -7.84
C THR A 46 -2.22 -2.18 -8.37
N VAL A 47 -2.21 -2.45 -9.68
CA VAL A 47 -1.18 -3.26 -10.35
C VAL A 47 -0.33 -2.47 -11.35
N ASN A 48 -0.36 -1.15 -11.26
CA ASN A 48 0.59 -0.29 -11.95
C ASN A 48 2.01 -0.57 -11.46
N ILE A 49 2.98 -0.44 -12.35
CA ILE A 49 4.38 -0.68 -12.02
C ILE A 49 5.00 0.52 -11.31
N TYR A 50 5.63 0.27 -10.16
CA TYR A 50 6.35 1.29 -9.41
C TYR A 50 7.70 1.60 -10.07
N ARG A 51 7.64 2.23 -11.27
CA ARG A 51 8.82 2.51 -12.09
C ARG A 51 9.76 3.58 -11.51
N ASP A 52 9.25 4.44 -10.63
CA ASP A 52 9.99 5.58 -10.11
C ASP A 52 9.65 5.82 -8.62
N PRO A 53 10.64 5.86 -7.73
CA PRO A 53 10.42 6.03 -6.29
C PRO A 53 9.85 7.40 -5.89
N ARG A 54 9.78 8.35 -6.83
CA ARG A 54 9.16 9.66 -6.59
C ARG A 54 7.64 9.61 -6.65
N TRP A 55 7.06 8.60 -7.28
CA TRP A 55 5.61 8.48 -7.38
C TRP A 55 4.96 8.18 -6.04
N GLY A 56 4.13 9.13 -5.53
CA GLY A 56 3.50 9.02 -4.22
C GLY A 56 2.53 7.86 -4.08
N ARG A 57 1.81 7.48 -5.15
CA ARG A 57 0.93 6.29 -5.15
C ARG A 57 1.66 4.97 -5.34
N GLY A 58 2.98 4.98 -5.49
CA GLY A 58 3.78 3.76 -5.48
C GLY A 58 3.51 2.87 -4.26
N ILE A 59 3.16 3.48 -3.12
CA ILE A 59 2.74 2.78 -1.88
C ILE A 59 1.52 1.88 -2.05
N GLU A 60 0.71 2.09 -3.08
CA GLU A 60 -0.47 1.27 -3.37
C GLU A 60 -0.14 0.01 -4.18
N THR A 61 1.09 -0.12 -4.70
CA THR A 61 1.50 -1.15 -5.65
C THR A 61 2.24 -2.31 -5.00
N TYR A 62 2.50 -3.35 -5.76
CA TYR A 62 3.32 -4.50 -5.34
C TYR A 62 4.79 -4.37 -5.76
N GLY A 63 5.20 -3.20 -6.24
CA GLY A 63 6.59 -2.91 -6.56
C GLY A 63 6.87 -2.69 -8.05
N GLU A 64 8.13 -2.82 -8.42
CA GLU A 64 8.64 -2.44 -9.73
C GLU A 64 8.67 -3.58 -10.76
N ASP A 65 8.45 -4.81 -10.31
CA ASP A 65 8.57 -5.99 -11.16
C ASP A 65 7.20 -6.47 -11.68
N PRO A 66 7.02 -6.63 -13.00
CA PRO A 66 5.75 -7.03 -13.58
C PRO A 66 5.35 -8.47 -13.25
N TYR A 67 6.30 -9.41 -13.09
CA TYR A 67 5.98 -10.79 -12.72
C TYR A 67 5.51 -10.87 -11.27
N LEU A 68 6.24 -10.27 -10.34
CA LEU A 68 5.84 -10.20 -8.93
C LEU A 68 4.45 -9.56 -8.80
N THR A 69 4.25 -8.40 -9.45
CA THR A 69 2.96 -7.68 -9.42
C THR A 69 1.83 -8.53 -9.98
N SER A 70 2.06 -9.26 -11.08
CA SER A 70 1.09 -10.20 -11.65
C SER A 70 0.71 -11.30 -10.66
N ARG A 71 1.70 -11.96 -10.05
CA ARG A 71 1.44 -13.07 -9.10
C ARG A 71 0.70 -12.61 -7.87
N MET A 72 1.12 -11.47 -7.28
CA MET A 72 0.46 -10.87 -6.12
C MET A 72 -0.96 -10.44 -6.45
N GLY A 73 -1.16 -9.73 -7.56
CA GLY A 73 -2.46 -9.26 -8.01
C GLY A 73 -3.46 -10.40 -8.28
N VAL A 74 -3.04 -11.47 -8.95
CA VAL A 74 -3.87 -12.66 -9.18
C VAL A 74 -4.34 -13.29 -7.87
N MET A 75 -3.47 -13.37 -6.86
CA MET A 75 -3.85 -13.93 -5.55
C MET A 75 -4.83 -13.03 -4.81
N VAL A 76 -4.67 -11.71 -4.90
CA VAL A 76 -5.61 -10.74 -4.32
C VAL A 76 -6.98 -10.88 -4.96
N VAL A 77 -7.07 -10.91 -6.29
CA VAL A 77 -8.34 -11.08 -7.02
C VAL A 77 -9.04 -12.37 -6.56
N LYS A 78 -8.34 -13.50 -6.59
CA LYS A 78 -8.90 -14.79 -6.15
C LYS A 78 -9.33 -14.81 -4.68
N GLY A 79 -8.56 -14.12 -3.82
CA GLY A 79 -8.89 -13.99 -2.39
C GLY A 79 -10.12 -13.14 -2.12
N LEU A 80 -10.35 -12.10 -2.92
CA LEU A 80 -11.52 -11.22 -2.82
C LEU A 80 -12.76 -11.89 -3.43
N GLN A 81 -12.66 -12.39 -4.66
CA GLN A 81 -13.81 -12.91 -5.41
C GLN A 81 -14.30 -14.28 -4.92
N GLY A 82 -13.44 -15.02 -4.20
CA GLY A 82 -13.78 -16.35 -3.68
C GLY A 82 -13.53 -17.47 -4.69
N PRO A 83 -14.07 -18.67 -4.45
CA PRO A 83 -13.86 -19.83 -5.32
C PRO A 83 -14.59 -19.66 -6.66
N ALA A 84 -13.92 -20.01 -7.75
CA ALA A 84 -14.44 -19.84 -9.11
C ALA A 84 -15.66 -20.74 -9.44
N ASP A 85 -15.90 -21.78 -8.64
CA ASP A 85 -17.03 -22.72 -8.76
C ASP A 85 -18.20 -22.37 -7.82
N GLY A 86 -18.12 -21.23 -7.13
CA GLY A 86 -19.19 -20.72 -6.28
C GLY A 86 -20.43 -20.29 -7.09
N LYS A 87 -21.62 -20.48 -6.52
CA LYS A 87 -22.86 -19.97 -7.13
C LYS A 87 -22.86 -18.44 -7.20
N TYR A 88 -22.32 -17.80 -6.20
CA TYR A 88 -22.20 -16.34 -6.10
C TYR A 88 -20.78 -15.96 -5.79
N ASP A 89 -20.33 -14.86 -6.42
CA ASP A 89 -19.06 -14.26 -6.10
C ASP A 89 -19.07 -13.67 -4.67
N LYS A 90 -17.95 -13.79 -4.00
CA LYS A 90 -17.85 -13.25 -2.63
C LYS A 90 -17.78 -11.72 -2.65
N LEU A 91 -16.89 -11.16 -3.43
CA LEU A 91 -16.76 -9.75 -3.77
C LEU A 91 -16.36 -9.64 -5.23
N HIS A 92 -16.40 -8.45 -5.80
CA HIS A 92 -15.69 -8.15 -7.02
C HIS A 92 -14.40 -7.38 -6.72
N ALA A 93 -13.31 -7.74 -7.39
CA ALA A 93 -12.06 -7.01 -7.40
C ALA A 93 -12.01 -6.12 -8.65
N CYS A 94 -11.26 -5.02 -8.58
CA CYS A 94 -11.07 -4.09 -9.67
C CYS A 94 -9.58 -3.86 -9.91
N ALA A 95 -9.07 -4.29 -11.06
CA ALA A 95 -7.68 -4.03 -11.47
C ALA A 95 -7.52 -2.57 -11.87
N LYS A 96 -6.59 -1.85 -11.24
CA LYS A 96 -6.41 -0.42 -11.49
C LYS A 96 -4.94 -0.02 -11.55
N HIS A 97 -4.63 1.08 -12.23
CA HIS A 97 -5.43 1.92 -13.14
C HIS A 97 -4.98 1.62 -14.56
N PHE A 98 -5.90 1.24 -15.44
CA PHE A 98 -5.60 0.76 -16.79
C PHE A 98 -5.60 1.91 -17.79
N ALA A 99 -4.47 2.29 -18.38
CA ALA A 99 -3.16 1.71 -18.20
C ALA A 99 -2.08 2.79 -18.26
N VAL A 100 -0.82 2.35 -18.04
CA VAL A 100 0.36 3.23 -18.15
C VAL A 100 0.21 4.44 -17.23
N HIS A 101 -0.10 4.20 -15.96
CA HIS A 101 -0.28 5.19 -14.92
C HIS A 101 0.70 4.92 -13.76
N SER A 102 1.74 5.74 -13.64
CA SER A 102 2.79 5.59 -12.61
C SER A 102 3.39 6.95 -12.24
N GLY A 103 2.53 7.97 -12.06
CA GLY A 103 2.88 9.36 -11.78
C GLY A 103 3.30 10.14 -13.03
N PRO A 104 3.50 11.44 -12.89
CA PRO A 104 3.37 12.22 -11.66
C PRO A 104 1.92 12.56 -11.29
N GLU A 105 1.68 12.75 -9.97
CA GLU A 105 0.35 13.12 -9.46
C GLU A 105 0.00 14.58 -9.69
N TRP A 106 0.99 15.46 -9.78
CA TRP A 106 0.72 16.91 -9.92
C TRP A 106 0.08 17.33 -11.23
N ASN A 107 0.14 16.50 -12.28
CA ASN A 107 -0.46 16.77 -13.60
C ASN A 107 -1.25 15.59 -14.16
N ARG A 108 -1.62 14.61 -13.34
CA ARG A 108 -2.26 13.36 -13.78
C ARG A 108 -3.52 13.56 -14.64
N HIS A 109 -4.28 14.64 -14.41
CA HIS A 109 -5.50 14.99 -15.15
C HIS A 109 -5.27 15.54 -16.55
N SER A 110 -4.03 15.89 -16.90
CA SER A 110 -3.66 16.40 -18.22
C SER A 110 -2.49 15.65 -18.86
N PHE A 111 -1.85 14.76 -18.11
CA PHE A 111 -0.66 14.01 -18.55
C PHE A 111 -0.98 13.11 -19.74
N ASN A 112 -0.05 13.05 -20.72
CA ASN A 112 -0.11 12.13 -21.84
C ASN A 112 1.10 11.19 -21.80
N ALA A 113 0.85 9.92 -21.55
CA ALA A 113 1.88 8.88 -21.66
C ALA A 113 2.07 8.53 -23.13
N GLU A 114 3.13 9.06 -23.73
CA GLU A 114 3.41 8.95 -25.17
C GLU A 114 4.84 8.51 -25.46
N ASN A 115 5.11 8.12 -26.71
CA ASN A 115 6.40 7.63 -27.18
C ASN A 115 6.90 6.40 -26.39
N ILE A 116 5.97 5.57 -25.93
CA ILE A 116 6.30 4.38 -25.17
C ILE A 116 6.74 3.27 -26.11
N LYS A 117 7.95 2.75 -25.89
CA LYS A 117 8.45 1.61 -26.65
C LYS A 117 7.46 0.44 -26.55
N PRO A 118 7.08 -0.22 -27.67
CA PRO A 118 6.20 -1.39 -27.62
C PRO A 118 6.67 -2.46 -26.64
N ARG A 119 7.98 -2.72 -26.54
CA ARG A 119 8.57 -3.61 -25.55
C ARG A 119 8.20 -3.20 -24.12
N ASP A 120 8.37 -1.93 -23.75
CA ASP A 120 8.07 -1.45 -22.40
C ASP A 120 6.58 -1.57 -22.06
N LEU A 121 5.72 -1.35 -23.08
CA LEU A 121 4.28 -1.55 -22.93
C LEU A 121 3.95 -3.02 -22.63
N TYR A 122 4.41 -3.96 -23.46
CA TYR A 122 4.04 -5.38 -23.40
C TYR A 122 4.88 -6.23 -22.44
N GLU A 123 6.09 -5.80 -22.02
CA GLU A 123 6.90 -6.49 -21.03
C GLU A 123 6.84 -5.88 -19.62
N THR A 124 6.31 -4.64 -19.48
CA THR A 124 6.32 -3.95 -18.19
C THR A 124 4.92 -3.50 -17.75
N TYR A 125 4.23 -2.67 -18.53
CA TYR A 125 3.01 -2.01 -18.06
C TYR A 125 1.75 -2.87 -18.18
N LEU A 126 1.60 -3.67 -19.22
CA LEU A 126 0.41 -4.49 -19.47
C LEU A 126 0.38 -5.86 -18.76
N PRO A 127 1.50 -6.58 -18.55
CA PRO A 127 1.46 -7.95 -18.04
C PRO A 127 0.70 -8.16 -16.73
N PRO A 128 0.74 -7.26 -15.74
CA PRO A 128 -0.06 -7.44 -14.53
C PRO A 128 -1.57 -7.45 -14.80
N PHE A 129 -2.05 -6.55 -15.66
CA PHE A 129 -3.46 -6.49 -16.04
C PHE A 129 -3.88 -7.73 -16.82
N GLU A 130 -3.07 -8.15 -17.80
CA GLU A 130 -3.31 -9.39 -18.56
C GLU A 130 -3.45 -10.60 -17.62
N ALA A 131 -2.55 -10.74 -16.65
CA ALA A 131 -2.59 -11.82 -15.69
C ALA A 131 -3.86 -11.78 -14.81
N LEU A 132 -4.28 -10.59 -14.37
CA LEU A 132 -5.51 -10.45 -13.58
C LEU A 132 -6.76 -10.79 -14.41
N VAL A 133 -6.79 -10.44 -15.69
CA VAL A 133 -7.89 -10.80 -16.60
C VAL A 133 -7.89 -12.30 -16.91
N LYS A 134 -6.76 -12.82 -17.39
CA LYS A 134 -6.68 -14.19 -17.93
C LYS A 134 -6.61 -15.27 -16.84
N GLU A 135 -5.86 -15.03 -15.75
CA GLU A 135 -5.63 -16.00 -14.68
C GLU A 135 -6.43 -15.69 -13.41
N GLY A 136 -6.54 -14.41 -13.06
CA GLY A 136 -7.29 -13.92 -11.89
C GLY A 136 -8.79 -13.94 -12.10
N LYS A 137 -9.24 -13.80 -13.36
CA LYS A 137 -10.65 -13.62 -13.72
C LYS A 137 -11.27 -12.43 -13.00
N VAL A 138 -10.54 -11.30 -13.00
CA VAL A 138 -11.03 -10.07 -12.37
C VAL A 138 -12.33 -9.59 -13.02
N GLU A 139 -13.31 -9.22 -12.20
CA GLU A 139 -14.65 -8.81 -12.67
C GLU A 139 -14.70 -7.34 -13.09
N GLU A 140 -13.78 -6.50 -12.60
CA GLU A 140 -13.78 -5.08 -12.91
C GLU A 140 -12.37 -4.57 -13.23
N VAL A 141 -12.30 -3.61 -14.13
CA VAL A 141 -11.06 -2.87 -14.49
C VAL A 141 -11.37 -1.38 -14.42
N MET A 142 -10.51 -0.61 -13.77
CA MET A 142 -10.63 0.85 -13.72
C MET A 142 -9.68 1.49 -14.72
N CYS A 143 -10.20 2.29 -15.65
CA CYS A 143 -9.40 3.06 -16.56
C CYS A 143 -8.78 4.29 -15.89
N ALA A 144 -7.56 4.65 -16.29
CA ALA A 144 -6.74 5.66 -15.61
C ALA A 144 -7.12 7.10 -16.00
N TYR A 145 -6.64 8.06 -15.20
CA TYR A 145 -6.81 9.50 -15.45
C TYR A 145 -6.10 9.99 -16.72
N ASN A 146 -4.86 9.54 -16.95
CA ASN A 146 -3.99 10.06 -17.99
C ASN A 146 -4.48 9.71 -19.39
N ARG A 147 -3.90 10.40 -20.39
CA ARG A 147 -3.94 9.95 -21.77
C ARG A 147 -2.87 8.91 -22.05
N PHE A 148 -3.14 8.05 -23.00
CA PHE A 148 -2.21 7.11 -23.59
C PHE A 148 -2.16 7.33 -25.11
N GLU A 149 -0.97 7.69 -25.61
CA GLU A 149 -0.76 7.98 -27.03
C GLU A 149 -1.77 8.99 -27.63
N GLY A 150 -2.17 9.98 -26.82
CA GLY A 150 -3.10 11.05 -27.19
C GLY A 150 -4.54 10.84 -26.74
N ASP A 151 -5.01 9.61 -26.59
CA ASP A 151 -6.37 9.31 -26.16
C ASP A 151 -6.49 9.23 -24.64
N PRO A 152 -7.53 9.80 -24.01
CA PRO A 152 -7.83 9.51 -22.60
C PRO A 152 -7.97 8.01 -22.38
N CYS A 153 -7.37 7.45 -21.36
CA CYS A 153 -7.43 6.01 -21.12
C CYS A 153 -8.85 5.47 -21.05
N CYS A 154 -9.80 6.25 -20.50
CA CYS A 154 -11.21 5.88 -20.42
C CYS A 154 -11.98 6.05 -21.74
N GLY A 155 -11.35 6.60 -22.77
CA GLY A 155 -11.88 6.76 -24.13
C GLY A 155 -10.99 6.11 -25.20
N SER A 156 -10.00 5.31 -24.80
CA SER A 156 -9.05 4.72 -25.74
C SER A 156 -9.57 3.39 -26.30
N ASP A 157 -9.95 3.38 -27.56
CA ASP A 157 -10.33 2.17 -28.29
C ASP A 157 -9.20 1.13 -28.28
N ARG A 158 -7.95 1.57 -28.45
CA ARG A 158 -6.78 0.68 -28.42
C ARG A 158 -6.66 -0.06 -27.08
N LEU A 159 -6.77 0.65 -25.95
CA LEU A 159 -6.63 0.02 -24.64
C LEU A 159 -7.84 -0.85 -24.30
N LEU A 160 -9.04 -0.30 -24.44
CA LEU A 160 -10.25 -0.92 -23.90
C LEU A 160 -10.87 -1.94 -24.84
N MET A 161 -11.00 -1.60 -26.15
CA MET A 161 -11.66 -2.49 -27.11
C MET A 161 -10.68 -3.47 -27.75
N GLN A 162 -9.51 -3.01 -28.22
CA GLN A 162 -8.58 -3.90 -28.92
C GLN A 162 -7.84 -4.81 -27.92
N ILE A 163 -7.12 -4.25 -26.95
CA ILE A 163 -6.30 -5.02 -26.01
C ILE A 163 -7.17 -5.71 -24.95
N LEU A 164 -7.89 -4.94 -24.11
CA LEU A 164 -8.59 -5.48 -22.96
C LEU A 164 -9.71 -6.46 -23.37
N ARG A 165 -10.62 -6.02 -24.24
CA ARG A 165 -11.76 -6.85 -24.65
C ARG A 165 -11.43 -7.81 -25.79
N GLY A 166 -10.67 -7.37 -26.79
CA GLY A 166 -10.33 -8.15 -27.99
C GLY A 166 -9.26 -9.20 -27.71
N GLU A 167 -8.04 -8.80 -27.37
CA GLU A 167 -6.91 -9.73 -27.20
C GLU A 167 -7.02 -10.57 -25.91
N TRP A 168 -7.51 -9.98 -24.81
CA TRP A 168 -7.59 -10.68 -23.53
C TRP A 168 -8.95 -11.30 -23.23
N GLY A 169 -10.00 -10.94 -24.02
CA GLY A 169 -11.35 -11.49 -23.85
C GLY A 169 -12.06 -11.02 -22.60
N PHE A 170 -11.78 -9.82 -22.11
CA PHE A 170 -12.42 -9.28 -20.91
C PHE A 170 -13.90 -8.96 -21.14
N ASN A 171 -14.79 -9.55 -20.34
CA ASN A 171 -16.24 -9.38 -20.43
C ASN A 171 -16.87 -8.75 -19.17
N GLY A 172 -16.03 -8.29 -18.22
CA GLY A 172 -16.48 -7.62 -17.02
C GLY A 172 -16.73 -6.11 -17.21
N ILE A 173 -16.86 -5.40 -16.12
CA ILE A 173 -17.12 -3.97 -16.07
C ILE A 173 -15.82 -3.17 -16.24
N VAL A 174 -15.87 -2.12 -17.06
CA VAL A 174 -14.87 -1.04 -17.01
C VAL A 174 -15.50 0.14 -16.30
N VAL A 175 -14.89 0.56 -15.18
CA VAL A 175 -15.24 1.77 -14.45
C VAL A 175 -14.22 2.86 -14.69
N SER A 176 -14.65 4.12 -14.77
CA SER A 176 -13.72 5.24 -14.80
C SER A 176 -13.11 5.52 -13.43
N ASP A 177 -11.88 6.01 -13.38
CA ASP A 177 -11.41 6.69 -12.17
C ASP A 177 -12.27 7.94 -11.90
N CYS A 178 -12.27 8.43 -10.65
CA CYS A 178 -13.23 9.42 -10.19
C CYS A 178 -13.02 10.79 -10.87
N GLY A 179 -14.00 11.19 -11.71
CA GLY A 179 -13.95 12.41 -12.50
C GLY A 179 -13.16 12.29 -13.82
N ALA A 180 -12.60 11.11 -14.15
CA ALA A 180 -11.76 10.95 -15.34
C ALA A 180 -12.49 11.23 -16.67
N ILE A 181 -13.82 11.05 -16.74
CA ILE A 181 -14.59 11.43 -17.94
C ILE A 181 -14.71 12.96 -18.05
N ALA A 182 -14.80 13.65 -16.90
CA ALA A 182 -14.83 15.11 -16.90
C ALA A 182 -13.49 15.72 -17.37
N ASP A 183 -12.36 14.99 -17.18
CA ASP A 183 -11.05 15.42 -17.70
C ASP A 183 -11.00 15.51 -19.23
N PHE A 184 -11.90 14.85 -19.97
CA PHE A 184 -11.92 14.95 -21.42
C PHE A 184 -12.24 16.37 -21.90
N TYR A 185 -13.05 17.13 -21.16
CA TYR A 185 -13.57 18.44 -21.57
C TYR A 185 -13.34 19.59 -20.58
N ASN A 186 -12.94 19.31 -19.33
CA ASN A 186 -12.70 20.35 -18.32
C ASN A 186 -11.43 21.16 -18.61
N ASP A 187 -11.39 22.43 -18.16
CA ASP A 187 -10.25 23.35 -18.33
C ASP A 187 -8.91 22.84 -17.79
N ARG A 188 -8.93 21.96 -16.80
CA ARG A 188 -7.71 21.36 -16.23
C ARG A 188 -7.37 19.98 -16.82
N GLY A 189 -8.19 19.50 -17.71
CA GLY A 189 -8.12 18.17 -18.26
C GLY A 189 -7.40 18.08 -19.61
N HIS A 190 -7.89 17.18 -20.44
CA HIS A 190 -7.25 16.78 -21.69
C HIS A 190 -7.62 17.63 -22.90
N HIS A 191 -8.76 18.34 -22.87
CA HIS A 191 -9.32 19.12 -23.99
C HIS A 191 -9.52 18.30 -25.29
N THR A 192 -9.82 17.00 -25.15
CA THR A 192 -10.06 16.11 -26.29
C THR A 192 -11.50 16.18 -26.78
N HIS A 193 -12.43 16.64 -25.94
CA HIS A 193 -13.86 16.77 -26.25
C HIS A 193 -14.38 18.15 -25.86
N PRO A 194 -15.37 18.70 -26.57
CA PRO A 194 -15.86 20.04 -26.30
C PRO A 194 -16.84 20.13 -25.10
N ASP A 195 -17.50 19.02 -24.75
CA ASP A 195 -18.58 18.99 -23.75
C ASP A 195 -18.77 17.62 -23.12
N ALA A 196 -19.63 17.57 -22.11
CA ALA A 196 -19.93 16.34 -21.37
C ALA A 196 -20.66 15.30 -22.21
N GLU A 197 -21.51 15.73 -23.16
CA GLU A 197 -22.27 14.82 -24.02
C GLU A 197 -21.36 14.04 -24.96
N SER A 198 -20.45 14.72 -25.62
CA SER A 198 -19.49 14.08 -26.54
C SER A 198 -18.48 13.21 -25.78
N ALA A 199 -18.00 13.68 -24.60
CA ALA A 199 -17.10 12.94 -23.74
C ALA A 199 -17.73 11.65 -23.21
N SER A 200 -18.96 11.73 -22.70
CA SER A 200 -19.69 10.57 -22.19
C SER A 200 -20.00 9.53 -23.28
N ALA A 201 -20.42 10.00 -24.47
CA ALA A 201 -20.66 9.13 -25.63
C ALA A 201 -19.37 8.39 -26.04
N ALA A 202 -18.26 9.12 -26.19
CA ALA A 202 -16.96 8.54 -26.55
C ALA A 202 -16.50 7.49 -25.54
N ALA A 203 -16.59 7.79 -24.23
CA ALA A 203 -16.18 6.86 -23.18
C ALA A 203 -17.00 5.54 -23.21
N VAL A 204 -18.34 5.61 -23.36
CA VAL A 204 -19.18 4.41 -23.43
C VAL A 204 -18.93 3.62 -24.70
N ILE A 205 -18.78 4.28 -25.86
CA ILE A 205 -18.46 3.64 -27.15
C ILE A 205 -17.12 2.91 -27.05
N SER A 206 -16.12 3.50 -26.43
CA SER A 206 -14.80 2.89 -26.21
C SER A 206 -14.80 1.83 -25.09
N GLY A 207 -15.95 1.54 -24.44
CA GLY A 207 -16.11 0.41 -23.54
C GLY A 207 -16.06 0.71 -22.06
N THR A 208 -16.08 1.99 -21.63
CA THR A 208 -16.22 2.38 -20.21
C THR A 208 -17.69 2.31 -19.80
N ASP A 209 -18.03 1.31 -18.99
CA ASP A 209 -19.42 0.96 -18.65
C ASP A 209 -19.99 1.81 -17.50
N LEU A 210 -19.16 2.22 -16.57
CA LEU A 210 -19.55 2.91 -15.33
C LEU A 210 -18.67 4.13 -15.08
N GLU A 211 -19.28 5.22 -14.68
CA GLU A 211 -18.54 6.41 -14.28
C GLU A 211 -18.51 6.59 -12.76
N CYS A 212 -17.34 6.87 -12.19
CA CYS A 212 -17.20 7.51 -10.90
C CYS A 212 -17.21 9.03 -11.11
N GLY A 213 -18.38 9.62 -11.16
CA GLY A 213 -18.53 11.05 -11.48
C GLY A 213 -19.96 11.45 -11.72
N SER A 214 -20.15 12.45 -12.59
CA SER A 214 -21.46 12.99 -12.94
C SER A 214 -21.65 13.28 -14.43
N SER A 215 -20.63 13.03 -15.27
CA SER A 215 -20.68 13.32 -16.72
C SER A 215 -21.69 12.42 -17.44
N TYR A 216 -21.86 11.17 -17.01
CA TYR A 216 -22.83 10.25 -17.62
C TYR A 216 -24.30 10.66 -17.48
N LYS A 217 -24.61 11.68 -16.66
CA LYS A 217 -25.92 12.33 -16.70
C LYS A 217 -26.24 12.95 -18.06
N ALA A 218 -25.20 13.29 -18.82
CA ALA A 218 -25.31 13.84 -20.17
C ALA A 218 -25.66 12.79 -21.25
N LEU A 219 -25.57 11.48 -20.94
CA LEU A 219 -25.87 10.42 -21.91
C LEU A 219 -27.29 10.50 -22.50
N ILE A 220 -28.25 10.99 -21.73
CA ILE A 220 -29.62 11.21 -22.20
C ILE A 220 -29.62 12.19 -23.40
N GLU A 221 -28.88 13.28 -23.27
CA GLU A 221 -28.77 14.26 -24.35
C GLU A 221 -27.87 13.75 -25.48
N SER A 222 -26.87 12.94 -25.16
CA SER A 222 -26.00 12.28 -26.16
C SER A 222 -26.81 11.36 -27.08
N VAL A 223 -27.75 10.57 -26.53
CA VAL A 223 -28.66 9.71 -27.33
C VAL A 223 -29.60 10.58 -28.18
N LYS A 224 -30.21 11.62 -27.61
CA LYS A 224 -31.09 12.54 -28.36
C LYS A 224 -30.38 13.23 -29.50
N LYS A 225 -29.10 13.57 -29.33
CA LYS A 225 -28.25 14.18 -30.38
C LYS A 225 -27.72 13.17 -31.38
N GLY A 226 -27.94 11.87 -31.19
CA GLY A 226 -27.43 10.78 -32.04
C GLY A 226 -25.92 10.55 -31.93
N LEU A 227 -25.29 11.00 -30.82
CA LEU A 227 -23.86 10.78 -30.58
C LEU A 227 -23.58 9.34 -30.11
N ILE A 228 -24.55 8.68 -29.53
CA ILE A 228 -24.52 7.28 -29.11
C ILE A 228 -25.89 6.65 -29.27
N SER A 229 -25.96 5.35 -29.55
CA SER A 229 -27.21 4.61 -29.59
C SER A 229 -27.62 4.13 -28.20
N GLU A 230 -28.92 4.00 -27.97
CA GLU A 230 -29.48 3.38 -26.74
C GLU A 230 -29.01 1.94 -26.59
N GLU A 231 -28.86 1.17 -27.67
CA GLU A 231 -28.36 -0.21 -27.67
C GLU A 231 -26.93 -0.31 -27.10
N THR A 232 -26.06 0.71 -27.39
CA THR A 232 -24.70 0.77 -26.83
C THR A 232 -24.75 0.99 -25.33
N VAL A 233 -25.63 1.87 -24.84
CA VAL A 233 -25.83 2.09 -23.39
C VAL A 233 -26.38 0.82 -22.73
N ASP A 234 -27.34 0.14 -23.35
CA ASP A 234 -27.89 -1.13 -22.88
C ASP A 234 -26.83 -2.22 -22.69
N THR A 235 -25.80 -2.23 -23.54
CA THR A 235 -24.68 -3.15 -23.42
C THR A 235 -23.93 -2.97 -22.10
N SER A 236 -23.68 -1.73 -21.69
CA SER A 236 -23.07 -1.39 -20.40
C SER A 236 -23.99 -1.73 -19.24
N VAL A 237 -25.30 -1.43 -19.34
CA VAL A 237 -26.30 -1.78 -18.31
C VAL A 237 -26.37 -3.31 -18.11
N LYS A 238 -26.32 -4.10 -19.20
CA LYS A 238 -26.30 -5.57 -19.10
C LYS A 238 -25.08 -6.10 -18.33
N ARG A 239 -23.90 -5.51 -18.53
CA ARG A 239 -22.68 -5.87 -17.76
C ARG A 239 -22.85 -5.56 -16.27
N LEU A 240 -23.37 -4.36 -15.94
CA LEU A 240 -23.63 -3.94 -14.57
C LEU A 240 -24.64 -4.86 -13.88
N MET A 241 -25.76 -5.18 -14.55
CA MET A 241 -26.76 -6.08 -13.99
C MET A 241 -26.20 -7.49 -13.80
N LYS A 242 -25.45 -8.03 -14.77
CA LYS A 242 -24.78 -9.33 -14.64
C LYS A 242 -23.91 -9.40 -13.38
N ALA A 243 -23.11 -8.37 -13.12
CA ALA A 243 -22.27 -8.29 -11.92
C ALA A 243 -23.09 -8.33 -10.64
N ARG A 244 -24.21 -7.59 -10.57
CA ARG A 244 -25.11 -7.60 -9.41
C ARG A 244 -25.78 -8.96 -9.20
N PHE A 245 -26.16 -9.66 -10.28
CA PHE A 245 -26.63 -11.04 -10.18
C PHE A 245 -25.54 -11.99 -9.66
N ALA A 246 -24.29 -11.86 -10.15
CA ALA A 246 -23.17 -12.67 -9.70
C ALA A 246 -22.86 -12.48 -8.21
N LEU A 247 -22.99 -11.26 -7.69
CA LEU A 247 -22.84 -10.94 -6.26
C LEU A 247 -24.01 -11.44 -5.39
N GLY A 248 -25.14 -11.87 -6.01
CA GLY A 248 -26.35 -12.29 -5.31
C GLY A 248 -27.23 -11.16 -4.81
N GLU A 249 -27.02 -9.92 -5.29
CA GLU A 249 -27.79 -8.74 -4.83
C GLU A 249 -29.25 -8.76 -5.27
N MET A 250 -29.60 -9.59 -6.26
CA MET A 250 -30.96 -9.73 -6.79
C MET A 250 -31.71 -10.95 -6.21
N ASP A 251 -31.05 -11.73 -5.36
CA ASP A 251 -31.64 -12.89 -4.71
C ASP A 251 -31.96 -12.60 -3.24
N GLU A 252 -32.84 -13.42 -2.66
CA GLU A 252 -33.13 -13.35 -1.23
C GLU A 252 -31.86 -13.62 -0.41
N PRO A 253 -31.57 -12.81 0.62
CA PRO A 253 -30.33 -12.92 1.39
C PRO A 253 -30.03 -14.33 1.91
N GLU A 254 -31.06 -15.09 2.28
CA GLU A 254 -30.95 -16.46 2.82
C GLU A 254 -30.37 -17.44 1.80
N LYS A 255 -30.55 -17.18 0.50
CA LYS A 255 -30.03 -17.98 -0.61
C LYS A 255 -28.56 -17.71 -0.91
N VAL A 256 -28.05 -16.58 -0.49
CA VAL A 256 -26.66 -16.16 -0.71
C VAL A 256 -25.80 -16.63 0.46
N SER A 257 -24.91 -17.57 0.21
CA SER A 257 -24.07 -18.18 1.26
C SER A 257 -23.24 -17.15 2.04
N TRP A 258 -22.82 -16.07 1.40
CA TRP A 258 -21.96 -15.05 1.97
C TRP A 258 -22.66 -14.12 2.97
N THR A 259 -23.97 -14.00 2.96
CA THR A 259 -24.74 -13.22 3.95
C THR A 259 -24.76 -13.86 5.34
N LYS A 260 -24.35 -15.13 5.44
CA LYS A 260 -24.24 -15.87 6.70
C LYS A 260 -22.97 -15.57 7.49
N ILE A 261 -22.05 -14.76 6.94
CA ILE A 261 -20.84 -14.34 7.65
C ILE A 261 -21.26 -13.35 8.75
N PRO A 262 -21.04 -13.69 10.03
CA PRO A 262 -21.51 -12.87 11.12
C PRO A 262 -20.68 -11.58 11.27
N PHE A 263 -21.30 -10.50 11.76
CA PHE A 263 -20.60 -9.22 11.98
C PHE A 263 -19.43 -9.32 12.96
N SER A 264 -19.43 -10.31 13.85
CA SER A 264 -18.36 -10.57 14.82
C SER A 264 -17.01 -10.95 14.21
N VAL A 265 -16.92 -11.21 12.89
CA VAL A 265 -15.62 -11.41 12.21
C VAL A 265 -14.86 -10.09 12.05
N VAL A 266 -15.58 -8.95 12.01
CA VAL A 266 -14.98 -7.62 11.88
C VAL A 266 -14.14 -7.33 13.12
N ALA A 267 -12.86 -7.00 12.90
CA ALA A 267 -11.87 -6.76 13.95
C ALA A 267 -11.68 -7.94 14.95
N SER A 268 -11.93 -9.16 14.51
CA SER A 268 -11.77 -10.35 15.35
C SER A 268 -10.29 -10.61 15.69
N ALA A 269 -10.04 -11.30 16.81
CA ALA A 269 -8.68 -11.70 17.22
C ALA A 269 -7.96 -12.58 16.17
N ALA A 270 -8.72 -13.37 15.39
CA ALA A 270 -8.17 -14.15 14.28
C ALA A 270 -7.66 -13.24 13.16
N HIS A 271 -8.41 -12.20 12.80
CA HIS A 271 -8.01 -11.21 11.79
C HIS A 271 -6.87 -10.32 12.28
N ASP A 272 -6.84 -9.96 13.56
CA ASP A 272 -5.72 -9.25 14.17
C ASP A 272 -4.43 -10.07 14.12
N SER A 273 -4.50 -11.38 14.36
CA SER A 273 -3.38 -12.31 14.21
C SER A 273 -2.88 -12.39 12.75
N LEU A 274 -3.78 -12.35 11.75
CA LEU A 274 -3.39 -12.29 10.35
C LEU A 274 -2.67 -10.97 10.02
N ALA A 275 -3.17 -9.84 10.53
CA ALA A 275 -2.54 -8.54 10.38
C ALA A 275 -1.12 -8.51 10.97
N LEU A 276 -0.92 -9.09 12.16
CA LEU A 276 0.41 -9.25 12.76
C LEU A 276 1.35 -10.11 11.90
N ASN A 277 0.86 -11.23 11.38
CA ASN A 277 1.69 -12.11 10.55
C ASN A 277 2.10 -11.42 9.25
N MET A 278 1.19 -10.66 8.61
CA MET A 278 1.53 -9.87 7.42
C MET A 278 2.58 -8.80 7.73
N ALA A 279 2.45 -8.11 8.86
CA ALA A 279 3.44 -7.14 9.31
C ALA A 279 4.82 -7.79 9.50
N ARG A 280 4.90 -8.93 10.19
CA ARG A 280 6.14 -9.69 10.41
C ARG A 280 6.81 -10.11 9.09
N GLU A 281 6.02 -10.66 8.18
CA GLU A 281 6.52 -11.18 6.90
C GLU A 281 6.99 -10.07 5.94
N SER A 282 6.50 -8.84 6.11
CA SER A 282 6.91 -7.69 5.32
C SER A 282 8.18 -7.01 5.83
N MET A 283 8.58 -7.21 7.09
CA MET A 283 9.77 -6.59 7.67
C MET A 283 11.02 -6.99 6.89
N THR A 284 11.73 -6.00 6.36
CA THR A 284 12.92 -6.21 5.52
C THR A 284 14.15 -5.64 6.20
N LEU A 285 15.02 -6.51 6.68
CA LEU A 285 16.29 -6.11 7.30
C LEU A 285 17.29 -5.75 6.20
N LEU A 286 17.67 -4.48 6.11
CA LEU A 286 18.56 -3.97 5.06
C LEU A 286 20.03 -3.98 5.47
N MET A 287 20.32 -3.79 6.73
CA MET A 287 21.68 -3.76 7.26
C MET A 287 21.71 -4.26 8.70
N ASN A 288 22.76 -5.02 9.06
CA ASN A 288 22.98 -5.51 10.43
C ASN A 288 24.50 -5.69 10.66
N LYS A 289 25.17 -4.61 11.05
CA LYS A 289 26.63 -4.61 11.25
C LYS A 289 26.99 -5.57 12.39
N ASP A 290 27.99 -6.40 12.18
CA ASP A 290 28.55 -7.30 13.18
C ASP A 290 27.51 -8.15 13.93
N ASN A 291 26.36 -8.43 13.28
CA ASN A 291 25.21 -9.09 13.90
C ASN A 291 24.72 -8.36 15.16
N PHE A 292 24.65 -7.03 15.10
CA PHE A 292 24.18 -6.18 16.20
C PHE A 292 22.75 -6.53 16.65
N LEU A 293 21.88 -6.81 15.71
CA LEU A 293 20.56 -7.39 15.95
C LEU A 293 20.65 -8.94 15.89
N PRO A 294 19.81 -9.64 16.69
CA PRO A 294 18.79 -9.15 17.58
C PRO A 294 19.35 -8.64 18.92
N LEU A 295 18.64 -7.67 19.50
CA LEU A 295 18.94 -7.14 20.83
C LEU A 295 18.73 -8.19 21.92
N LYS A 296 19.59 -8.17 22.94
CA LYS A 296 19.42 -8.98 24.14
C LYS A 296 18.71 -8.16 25.21
N ARG A 297 17.63 -8.72 25.79
CA ARG A 297 16.92 -8.11 26.93
C ARG A 297 17.73 -8.26 28.21
N GLY A 298 17.48 -7.36 29.16
CA GLY A 298 18.01 -7.38 30.52
C GLY A 298 19.10 -6.34 30.76
N GLY A 299 18.77 -5.27 31.46
CA GLY A 299 19.65 -4.18 31.83
C GLY A 299 19.93 -3.14 30.76
N LEU A 300 19.15 -3.12 29.64
CA LEU A 300 19.27 -2.13 28.60
C LEU A 300 18.53 -0.84 28.94
N THR A 301 19.13 0.29 28.63
CA THR A 301 18.43 1.57 28.53
C THR A 301 18.19 1.87 27.04
N VAL A 302 16.95 1.75 26.61
CA VAL A 302 16.55 1.95 25.22
C VAL A 302 15.84 3.27 25.07
N ALA A 303 16.32 4.12 24.16
CA ALA A 303 15.60 5.30 23.72
C ALA A 303 14.84 4.99 22.43
N VAL A 304 13.55 5.35 22.37
CA VAL A 304 12.74 5.32 21.15
C VAL A 304 12.52 6.76 20.70
N MET A 305 12.97 7.08 19.49
CA MET A 305 12.98 8.44 18.95
C MET A 305 12.40 8.47 17.53
N GLY A 306 12.23 9.68 17.00
CA GLY A 306 11.82 9.92 15.61
C GLY A 306 10.33 10.18 15.43
N PRO A 307 9.94 10.71 14.26
CA PRO A 307 8.57 11.16 13.99
C PRO A 307 7.56 10.01 13.99
N ASN A 308 8.00 8.79 13.64
CA ASN A 308 7.15 7.61 13.49
C ASN A 308 7.10 6.72 14.75
N ALA A 309 7.79 7.13 15.83
CA ALA A 309 7.91 6.34 17.04
C ALA A 309 6.56 6.04 17.72
N ASN A 310 5.69 7.03 17.80
CA ASN A 310 4.40 6.97 18.48
C ASN A 310 3.21 7.44 17.62
N ASP A 311 3.35 7.34 16.29
CA ASP A 311 2.28 7.71 15.36
C ASP A 311 1.51 6.46 14.92
N SER A 312 0.24 6.36 15.34
CA SER A 312 -0.62 5.24 14.96
C SER A 312 -1.18 5.39 13.55
N VAL A 313 -1.44 6.62 13.09
CA VAL A 313 -2.09 6.88 11.80
C VAL A 313 -1.13 6.63 10.65
N MET A 314 0.14 6.98 10.81
CA MET A 314 1.18 6.71 9.81
C MET A 314 1.23 5.21 9.44
N GLN A 315 1.05 4.31 10.41
CA GLN A 315 1.17 2.87 10.17
C GLN A 315 0.09 2.30 9.24
N TRP A 316 -1.04 2.99 9.07
CA TRP A 316 -2.19 2.44 8.31
C TRP A 316 -2.02 2.56 6.79
N GLY A 317 -1.11 3.39 6.31
CA GLY A 317 -0.99 3.69 4.89
C GLY A 317 -2.07 4.67 4.39
N ASN A 318 -2.23 4.78 3.08
CA ASN A 318 -3.33 5.52 2.46
C ASN A 318 -4.55 4.59 2.23
N TYR A 319 -5.71 5.17 1.96
CA TYR A 319 -6.98 4.43 1.82
C TYR A 319 -7.24 3.45 2.98
N ASN A 320 -6.82 3.85 4.18
CA ASN A 320 -6.94 3.01 5.35
C ASN A 320 -8.39 2.89 5.84
N GLY A 321 -8.69 1.76 6.46
CA GLY A 321 -9.80 1.63 7.39
C GLY A 321 -9.39 2.11 8.78
N MET A 322 -10.30 2.03 9.74
CA MET A 322 -10.05 2.36 11.13
C MET A 322 -9.92 1.07 11.94
N PRO A 323 -8.70 0.69 12.36
CA PRO A 323 -8.52 -0.48 13.19
C PRO A 323 -9.02 -0.24 14.62
N ALA A 324 -9.52 -1.30 15.26
CA ALA A 324 -10.01 -1.24 16.64
C ALA A 324 -8.92 -0.79 17.64
N HIS A 325 -7.67 -1.11 17.32
CA HIS A 325 -6.49 -0.67 18.07
C HIS A 325 -5.27 -0.62 17.16
N THR A 326 -4.25 0.10 17.57
CA THR A 326 -2.96 0.17 16.88
C THR A 326 -1.84 0.10 17.90
N VAL A 327 -0.90 -0.81 17.69
CA VAL A 327 0.34 -0.90 18.47
C VAL A 327 1.41 -0.07 17.80
N THR A 328 1.78 1.07 18.39
CA THR A 328 2.86 1.92 17.87
C THR A 328 4.23 1.27 18.07
N ILE A 329 5.27 1.75 17.37
CA ILE A 329 6.63 1.25 17.58
C ILE A 329 7.06 1.42 19.04
N LEU A 330 6.75 2.56 19.64
CA LEU A 330 6.98 2.80 21.07
C LEU A 330 6.27 1.78 21.96
N ASP A 331 5.00 1.48 21.66
CA ASP A 331 4.23 0.50 22.46
C ASP A 331 4.77 -0.91 22.26
N GLY A 332 5.14 -1.28 21.03
CA GLY A 332 5.75 -2.57 20.74
C GLY A 332 7.05 -2.79 21.51
N VAL A 333 7.94 -1.79 21.49
CA VAL A 333 9.20 -1.83 22.25
C VAL A 333 8.91 -1.90 23.76
N ARG A 334 8.03 -1.03 24.28
CA ARG A 334 7.64 -1.02 25.71
C ARG A 334 7.16 -2.39 26.19
N ASN A 335 6.35 -3.06 25.38
CA ASN A 335 5.73 -4.34 25.74
C ASN A 335 6.72 -5.52 25.74
N LEU A 336 7.86 -5.38 25.06
CA LEU A 336 8.88 -6.43 25.00
C LEU A 336 10.08 -6.22 25.93
N LEU A 337 10.24 -5.02 26.51
CA LEU A 337 11.29 -4.77 27.50
C LEU A 337 11.04 -5.57 28.79
N GLY A 338 12.13 -6.08 29.37
CA GLY A 338 12.11 -6.75 30.68
C GLY A 338 12.00 -5.77 31.85
N THR A 339 11.82 -6.29 33.04
CA THR A 339 11.69 -5.49 34.29
C THR A 339 12.94 -4.68 34.58
N ASP A 340 14.11 -5.14 34.16
CA ASP A 340 15.40 -4.51 34.40
C ASP A 340 15.81 -3.53 33.28
N ASP A 341 15.06 -3.50 32.19
CA ASP A 341 15.27 -2.58 31.08
C ASP A 341 14.61 -1.23 31.34
N LYS A 342 15.17 -0.16 30.78
CA LYS A 342 14.63 1.20 30.87
C LYS A 342 14.23 1.71 29.50
N LEU A 343 13.10 2.41 29.44
CA LEU A 343 12.61 3.05 28.22
C LEU A 343 12.62 4.57 28.37
N ILE A 344 13.25 5.24 27.39
CA ILE A 344 13.19 6.69 27.23
C ILE A 344 12.43 6.96 25.94
N TYR A 345 11.44 7.83 25.99
CA TYR A 345 10.78 8.33 24.79
C TYR A 345 11.12 9.80 24.57
N GLU A 346 11.63 10.11 23.41
CA GLU A 346 11.87 11.48 22.91
C GLU A 346 11.59 11.53 21.43
N GLN A 347 10.57 12.26 20.98
CA GLN A 347 10.29 12.39 19.55
C GLN A 347 11.45 13.01 18.79
N GLY A 348 12.00 14.12 19.31
CA GLY A 348 13.20 14.79 18.83
C GLY A 348 13.01 15.63 17.57
N CYS A 349 12.26 15.13 16.58
CA CYS A 349 11.96 15.88 15.34
C CYS A 349 10.62 15.47 14.74
N PRO A 350 9.98 16.32 13.94
CA PRO A 350 8.88 15.98 13.05
C PRO A 350 9.39 15.32 11.75
N TRP A 351 8.49 15.08 10.77
CA TRP A 351 8.90 14.51 9.49
C TRP A 351 9.81 15.43 8.67
N VAL A 352 9.38 16.67 8.39
CA VAL A 352 10.03 17.60 7.46
C VAL A 352 10.27 18.97 8.10
N GLU A 353 9.30 19.46 8.85
CA GLU A 353 9.29 20.80 9.43
C GLU A 353 10.32 20.93 10.56
N ARG A 354 10.53 22.16 11.05
CA ARG A 354 11.43 22.42 12.16
C ARG A 354 10.70 22.78 13.46
N THR A 355 9.41 22.48 13.52
CA THR A 355 8.56 22.68 14.70
C THR A 355 7.85 21.41 15.05
N LEU A 356 7.78 21.09 16.34
CA LEU A 356 6.97 19.97 16.86
C LEU A 356 5.81 20.50 17.69
N ILE A 357 4.76 19.67 17.81
CA ILE A 357 3.69 19.87 18.78
C ILE A 357 3.99 18.97 19.98
N GLN A 358 4.44 19.57 21.06
CA GLN A 358 4.69 18.87 22.29
C GLN A 358 3.41 18.77 23.10
N SER A 359 2.84 17.58 23.22
CA SER A 359 1.58 17.37 23.93
C SER A 359 1.59 17.98 25.35
N ALA A 360 0.54 18.71 25.65
CA ALA A 360 0.26 19.32 26.93
C ALA A 360 -1.04 18.79 27.55
N PHE A 361 -1.57 17.69 27.04
CA PHE A 361 -2.83 17.09 27.46
C PHE A 361 -2.89 16.82 28.97
N SER A 362 -1.76 16.44 29.58
CA SER A 362 -1.65 16.24 31.03
C SER A 362 -1.89 17.51 31.88
N GLN A 363 -1.97 18.69 31.26
CA GLN A 363 -2.28 19.96 31.91
C GLN A 363 -3.79 20.29 31.82
N CYS A 364 -4.58 19.39 31.22
CA CYS A 364 -6.04 19.47 31.22
C CYS A 364 -6.61 18.88 32.50
N LYS A 365 -7.64 19.54 33.05
CA LYS A 365 -8.34 19.10 34.25
C LYS A 365 -9.83 19.42 34.15
N SER A 366 -10.67 18.42 34.29
CA SER A 366 -12.12 18.58 34.33
C SER A 366 -12.64 18.65 35.77
N ASP A 367 -13.94 18.78 35.93
CA ASP A 367 -14.67 18.72 37.19
C ASP A 367 -14.48 17.37 37.92
N LYS A 368 -14.17 16.28 37.16
CA LYS A 368 -13.98 14.92 37.71
C LYS A 368 -12.52 14.51 37.86
N GLY A 369 -11.57 15.38 37.54
CA GLY A 369 -10.15 15.08 37.71
C GLY A 369 -9.29 15.38 36.46
N PRO A 370 -8.10 14.78 36.35
CA PRO A 370 -7.21 15.01 35.18
C PRO A 370 -7.86 14.64 33.85
N GLY A 371 -7.59 15.43 32.81
CA GLY A 371 -8.10 15.20 31.46
C GLY A 371 -9.49 15.78 31.22
N PHE A 372 -10.31 15.07 30.47
CA PHE A 372 -11.63 15.52 30.01
C PHE A 372 -12.76 14.67 30.63
N THR A 373 -13.86 15.31 31.03
CA THR A 373 -15.13 14.62 31.26
C THR A 373 -15.83 14.44 29.93
N ALA A 374 -16.10 13.20 29.55
CA ALA A 374 -16.82 12.82 28.34
C ALA A 374 -18.24 12.36 28.67
N ARG A 375 -19.25 12.91 27.99
CA ARG A 375 -20.66 12.53 28.12
C ARG A 375 -21.15 12.05 26.77
N TYR A 376 -21.93 10.95 26.73
CA TYR A 376 -22.36 10.31 25.51
C TYR A 376 -23.88 10.12 25.49
N TRP A 377 -24.47 10.28 24.30
CA TRP A 377 -25.88 10.05 24.00
C TRP A 377 -26.04 9.15 22.79
N ASN A 378 -27.02 8.23 22.84
CA ASN A 378 -27.41 7.38 21.72
C ASN A 378 -28.40 8.08 20.79
N ASN A 379 -28.18 9.35 20.55
CA ASN A 379 -28.88 10.21 19.58
C ASN A 379 -27.98 11.37 19.16
N LEU A 380 -28.29 12.02 18.04
CA LEU A 380 -27.45 13.10 17.51
C LEU A 380 -27.68 14.46 18.16
N LYS A 381 -28.81 14.65 18.84
CA LYS A 381 -29.22 15.96 19.38
C LYS A 381 -28.87 16.14 20.85
N ARG A 382 -28.27 15.12 21.48
CA ARG A 382 -27.97 15.11 22.94
C ARG A 382 -29.21 15.28 23.79
N GLU A 383 -30.35 14.72 23.33
CA GLU A 383 -31.63 14.76 24.07
C GLU A 383 -31.60 13.72 25.21
N GLY A 384 -32.15 14.14 26.36
CA GLY A 384 -32.22 13.30 27.56
C GLY A 384 -30.90 13.25 28.34
N GLU A 385 -30.85 12.37 29.34
CA GLU A 385 -29.63 12.13 30.13
C GLU A 385 -28.58 11.36 29.32
N PRO A 386 -27.28 11.64 29.55
CA PRO A 386 -26.22 10.87 28.95
C PRO A 386 -26.32 9.38 29.29
N VAL A 387 -26.21 8.50 28.30
CA VAL A 387 -26.19 7.03 28.54
C VAL A 387 -24.98 6.59 29.35
N THR A 388 -23.90 7.35 29.26
CA THR A 388 -22.69 7.12 30.10
C THR A 388 -21.85 8.40 30.18
N THR A 389 -21.09 8.50 31.25
CA THR A 389 -20.11 9.56 31.46
C THR A 389 -18.79 8.92 31.89
N THR A 390 -17.71 9.25 31.19
CA THR A 390 -16.37 8.71 31.44
C THR A 390 -15.33 9.82 31.65
N GLN A 391 -14.19 9.45 32.19
CA GLN A 391 -13.02 10.34 32.29
C GLN A 391 -11.97 9.93 31.27
N VAL A 392 -11.50 10.87 30.46
CA VAL A 392 -10.45 10.64 29.46
C VAL A 392 -9.18 11.34 29.91
N THR A 393 -8.17 10.56 30.31
CA THR A 393 -6.95 11.06 30.96
C THR A 393 -5.74 11.12 30.01
N THR A 394 -5.89 10.65 28.78
CA THR A 394 -4.86 10.64 27.76
C THR A 394 -5.41 11.27 26.46
N PRO A 395 -4.58 11.70 25.50
CA PRO A 395 -5.05 12.12 24.19
C PRO A 395 -6.05 11.12 23.60
N PHE A 396 -7.11 11.62 22.98
CA PHE A 396 -8.19 10.78 22.46
C PHE A 396 -7.71 9.94 21.28
N ARG A 397 -8.09 8.66 21.29
CA ARG A 397 -7.87 7.73 20.18
C ARG A 397 -9.08 6.81 20.07
N PHE A 398 -10.25 7.41 19.84
CA PHE A 398 -11.51 6.67 19.75
C PHE A 398 -11.81 6.28 18.32
N CYS A 399 -12.31 5.07 18.15
CA CYS A 399 -12.87 4.62 16.88
C CYS A 399 -13.96 3.59 17.13
N THR A 400 -14.82 3.41 16.13
CA THR A 400 -15.69 2.24 16.05
C THR A 400 -15.13 1.30 14.98
N SER A 401 -14.89 0.04 15.33
CA SER A 401 -14.50 -1.01 14.40
C SER A 401 -15.05 -2.33 14.92
N GLY A 402 -15.82 -3.03 14.11
CA GLY A 402 -16.57 -4.19 14.60
C GLY A 402 -17.53 -3.79 15.73
N ALA A 403 -17.38 -4.41 16.88
CA ALA A 403 -18.16 -4.10 18.08
C ALA A 403 -17.48 -3.08 19.02
N THR A 404 -16.39 -2.43 18.60
CA THR A 404 -15.70 -1.41 19.39
C THR A 404 -16.54 -0.14 19.43
N VAL A 405 -16.79 0.39 20.64
CA VAL A 405 -17.57 1.61 20.88
C VAL A 405 -16.73 2.65 21.63
N PHE A 406 -17.13 3.93 21.58
CA PHE A 406 -16.39 5.01 22.26
C PHE A 406 -16.39 4.88 23.78
N ALA A 407 -17.46 4.35 24.33
CA ALA A 407 -17.57 4.00 25.74
C ALA A 407 -18.64 2.92 25.96
N PRO A 408 -18.62 2.18 27.10
CA PRO A 408 -19.66 1.20 27.39
C PRO A 408 -21.08 1.79 27.34
N GLY A 409 -22.00 1.13 26.63
CA GLY A 409 -23.38 1.57 26.43
C GLY A 409 -23.62 2.57 25.30
N VAL A 410 -22.55 3.05 24.62
CA VAL A 410 -22.67 3.90 23.44
C VAL A 410 -22.91 3.05 22.21
N ASN A 411 -23.84 3.50 21.35
CA ASN A 411 -24.10 2.82 20.08
C ASN A 411 -22.91 2.90 19.13
N LEU A 412 -22.87 1.98 18.15
CA LEU A 412 -21.91 2.03 17.02
C LEU A 412 -22.22 3.17 16.04
N THR A 413 -23.50 3.54 15.93
CA THR A 413 -24.00 4.59 15.03
C THR A 413 -25.02 5.46 15.77
N ASP A 414 -25.36 6.60 15.19
CA ASP A 414 -26.39 7.51 15.73
C ASP A 414 -26.13 7.96 17.17
N PHE A 415 -24.89 8.32 17.45
CA PHE A 415 -24.51 8.81 18.77
C PHE A 415 -23.86 10.18 18.69
N SER A 416 -23.84 10.83 19.82
CA SER A 416 -23.12 12.08 20.02
C SER A 416 -22.38 12.11 21.35
N ALA A 417 -21.42 13.01 21.46
CA ALA A 417 -20.63 13.18 22.66
C ALA A 417 -20.26 14.65 22.92
N THR A 418 -20.00 14.98 24.16
CA THR A 418 -19.33 16.21 24.58
C THR A 418 -18.13 15.89 25.44
N TYR A 419 -17.04 16.60 25.25
CA TYR A 419 -15.81 16.47 26.02
C TYR A 419 -15.47 17.84 26.61
N ASN A 420 -15.43 17.96 27.92
CA ASN A 420 -15.19 19.21 28.63
C ASN A 420 -13.95 19.12 29.53
N SER A 421 -13.14 20.18 29.51
CA SER A 421 -11.96 20.32 30.36
C SER A 421 -11.57 21.77 30.51
N ALA A 422 -10.83 22.10 31.56
CA ALA A 422 -10.06 23.33 31.67
C ALA A 422 -8.57 23.02 31.39
N PHE A 423 -7.99 23.74 30.45
CA PHE A 423 -6.56 23.69 30.17
C PHE A 423 -5.87 24.81 30.96
N ILE A 424 -4.92 24.46 31.83
CA ILE A 424 -4.15 25.40 32.64
C ILE A 424 -2.67 25.24 32.30
N PRO A 425 -2.16 26.05 31.32
CA PRO A 425 -0.80 25.89 30.86
C PRO A 425 0.24 26.27 31.94
N LYS A 426 1.30 25.45 32.06
CA LYS A 426 2.43 25.72 32.95
C LYS A 426 3.40 26.74 32.42
N GLU A 427 3.34 27.04 31.12
CA GLU A 427 4.18 28.04 30.44
C GLU A 427 3.33 28.84 29.45
N SER A 428 3.78 30.05 29.13
CA SER A 428 3.16 30.87 28.09
C SER A 428 3.72 30.49 26.72
N GLY A 429 2.90 30.51 25.68
CA GLY A 429 3.35 30.19 24.31
C GLY A 429 2.21 30.01 23.33
N GLU A 430 2.54 29.53 22.14
CA GLU A 430 1.57 29.12 21.14
C GLU A 430 1.24 27.63 21.35
N ILE A 431 -0.04 27.32 21.46
CA ILE A 431 -0.53 25.94 21.43
C ILE A 431 -1.31 25.66 20.15
N VAL A 432 -1.34 24.41 19.75
CA VAL A 432 -2.17 23.90 18.69
C VAL A 432 -3.09 22.84 19.26
N LEU A 433 -4.38 22.99 19.01
CA LEU A 433 -5.41 21.99 19.26
C LEU A 433 -5.60 21.22 17.96
N GLU A 434 -5.47 19.90 18.00
CA GLU A 434 -5.55 19.03 16.84
C GLU A 434 -6.72 18.06 17.00
N VAL A 435 -7.61 18.04 16.00
CA VAL A 435 -8.69 17.07 15.87
C VAL A 435 -8.49 16.30 14.58
N TYR A 436 -8.36 14.97 14.66
CA TYR A 436 -8.41 14.10 13.50
C TYR A 436 -9.62 13.20 13.64
N CYS A 437 -10.62 13.41 12.77
CA CYS A 437 -11.90 12.74 12.95
C CYS A 437 -12.57 12.32 11.65
N TYR A 438 -13.36 11.26 11.77
CA TYR A 438 -14.42 10.86 10.85
C TYR A 438 -15.74 11.04 11.58
N GLY A 439 -16.47 12.10 11.23
CA GLY A 439 -17.66 12.58 11.92
C GLY A 439 -17.77 14.10 11.82
N SER A 440 -18.71 14.67 12.54
CA SER A 440 -18.94 16.12 12.61
C SER A 440 -18.79 16.63 14.04
N GLY A 441 -18.44 17.88 14.20
CA GLY A 441 -18.35 18.47 15.53
C GLY A 441 -17.83 19.90 15.55
N ARG A 442 -17.65 20.40 16.74
CA ARG A 442 -17.20 21.78 17.01
C ARG A 442 -16.26 21.81 18.20
N LEU A 443 -15.21 22.59 18.05
CA LEU A 443 -14.29 22.91 19.14
C LEU A 443 -14.56 24.34 19.61
N ARG A 444 -14.77 24.52 20.91
CA ARG A 444 -14.92 25.80 21.57
C ARG A 444 -13.83 26.03 22.60
N VAL A 445 -13.43 27.29 22.72
CA VAL A 445 -12.51 27.75 23.76
C VAL A 445 -13.17 28.94 24.47
N ASN A 446 -13.32 28.82 25.79
CA ASN A 446 -14.01 29.83 26.60
C ASN A 446 -15.44 30.17 26.07
N GLY A 447 -16.15 29.16 25.57
CA GLY A 447 -17.50 29.30 24.99
C GLY A 447 -17.55 29.79 23.53
N GLU A 448 -16.44 30.27 22.97
CA GLU A 448 -16.35 30.71 21.57
C GLU A 448 -16.01 29.54 20.65
N GLU A 449 -16.77 29.39 19.55
CA GLU A 449 -16.47 28.38 18.52
C GLU A 449 -15.22 28.77 17.73
N VAL A 450 -14.14 28.02 17.89
CA VAL A 450 -12.84 28.26 17.22
C VAL A 450 -12.63 27.37 16.00
N LYS A 451 -13.35 26.25 15.91
CA LYS A 451 -13.28 25.34 14.77
C LYS A 451 -14.54 24.48 14.67
N SER A 452 -15.09 24.39 13.46
CA SER A 452 -16.06 23.34 13.11
C SER A 452 -15.50 22.41 12.06
N PHE A 453 -16.00 21.19 12.02
CA PHE A 453 -15.58 20.16 11.06
C PHE A 453 -16.74 19.22 10.74
N SER A 454 -16.76 18.73 9.50
CA SER A 454 -17.75 17.75 9.03
C SER A 454 -17.08 16.87 7.97
N ASN A 455 -16.62 15.71 8.40
CA ASN A 455 -15.88 14.77 7.55
C ASN A 455 -16.74 13.54 7.31
N LYS A 456 -17.37 13.46 6.13
CA LYS A 456 -18.34 12.42 5.76
C LYS A 456 -17.74 11.30 4.91
N HIS A 457 -16.48 11.44 4.45
CA HIS A 457 -15.85 10.53 3.49
C HIS A 457 -14.46 10.05 3.93
N GLY A 458 -14.19 10.04 5.22
CA GLY A 458 -12.94 9.61 5.84
C GLY A 458 -12.46 10.61 6.89
N ALA A 459 -11.52 10.16 7.71
CA ALA A 459 -10.97 11.00 8.76
C ALA A 459 -10.05 12.08 8.17
N ARG A 460 -10.17 13.30 8.72
CA ARG A 460 -9.34 14.45 8.34
C ARG A 460 -8.85 15.18 9.56
N LYS A 461 -7.65 15.76 9.43
CA LYS A 461 -7.04 16.62 10.44
C LYS A 461 -7.62 18.03 10.34
N SER A 462 -8.00 18.59 11.50
CA SER A 462 -8.38 19.99 11.69
C SER A 462 -7.55 20.53 12.84
N THR A 463 -7.04 21.75 12.71
CA THR A 463 -6.21 22.40 13.73
C THR A 463 -6.70 23.80 14.07
N HIS A 464 -6.45 24.22 15.31
CA HIS A 464 -6.61 25.61 15.76
C HIS A 464 -5.39 26.01 16.61
N ALA A 465 -4.72 27.07 16.21
CA ALA A 465 -3.56 27.61 16.94
C ALA A 465 -3.99 28.85 17.76
N MET A 466 -3.53 28.94 18.99
CA MET A 466 -3.80 30.08 19.86
C MET A 466 -2.63 30.34 20.84
N LYS A 467 -2.51 31.61 21.29
CA LYS A 467 -1.56 31.99 22.32
C LYS A 467 -2.18 31.81 23.71
N VAL A 468 -1.41 31.21 24.60
CA VAL A 468 -1.82 31.00 26.01
C VAL A 468 -0.83 31.64 26.98
N GLN A 469 -1.33 31.93 28.20
CA GLN A 469 -0.55 32.49 29.30
C GLN A 469 -0.45 31.47 30.43
N ALA A 470 0.73 31.30 31.01
CA ALA A 470 0.97 30.41 32.14
C ALA A 470 0.00 30.71 33.29
N GLY A 471 -0.60 29.68 33.86
CA GLY A 471 -1.53 29.75 34.99
C GLY A 471 -2.94 30.26 34.66
N LYS A 472 -3.22 30.77 33.43
CA LYS A 472 -4.56 31.17 33.02
C LYS A 472 -5.36 29.95 32.58
N SER A 473 -6.60 29.82 33.09
CA SER A 473 -7.52 28.76 32.66
C SER A 473 -8.15 29.07 31.30
N TYR A 474 -8.25 28.04 30.46
CA TYR A 474 -8.96 28.06 29.17
C TYR A 474 -9.95 26.90 29.17
N ASP A 475 -11.26 27.22 29.12
CA ASP A 475 -12.30 26.20 29.06
C ASP A 475 -12.35 25.62 27.66
N LEU A 476 -12.23 24.29 27.55
CA LEU A 476 -12.25 23.54 26.29
C LEU A 476 -13.51 22.69 26.24
N GLU A 477 -14.24 22.82 25.15
CA GLU A 477 -15.40 21.99 24.82
C GLU A 477 -15.25 21.44 23.41
N LEU A 478 -15.33 20.13 23.26
CA LEU A 478 -15.34 19.44 21.97
C LEU A 478 -16.65 18.68 21.84
N ASP A 479 -17.47 19.08 20.87
CA ASP A 479 -18.66 18.35 20.44
C ASP A 479 -18.29 17.33 19.36
N PHE A 480 -18.94 16.17 19.39
CA PHE A 480 -18.81 15.16 18.34
C PHE A 480 -20.17 14.51 18.04
N GLU A 481 -20.45 14.29 16.78
CA GLU A 481 -21.69 13.67 16.28
C GLU A 481 -21.35 12.68 15.18
N TYR A 482 -21.98 11.51 15.23
CA TYR A 482 -21.78 10.52 14.20
C TYR A 482 -23.06 9.77 13.83
N LEU A 483 -23.40 9.76 12.54
CA LEU A 483 -24.65 9.25 12.04
C LEU A 483 -24.56 7.81 11.54
N ARG A 484 -23.57 7.48 10.68
CA ARG A 484 -23.54 6.19 9.96
C ARG A 484 -22.12 5.76 9.66
N SER A 485 -21.87 4.42 9.64
CA SER A 485 -20.59 3.78 9.35
C SER A 485 -19.52 3.84 10.47
N ASP A 486 -18.23 3.81 10.16
CA ASP A 486 -17.16 3.78 11.18
C ASP A 486 -16.79 5.19 11.66
N ALA A 487 -16.93 5.48 12.96
CA ALA A 487 -16.54 6.75 13.57
C ALA A 487 -15.08 6.77 14.02
N GLN A 488 -14.45 7.95 13.96
CA GLN A 488 -13.12 8.17 14.54
C GLN A 488 -13.03 9.56 15.16
N LEU A 489 -12.39 9.63 16.33
CA LEU A 489 -12.08 10.89 16.99
C LEU A 489 -10.72 10.76 17.72
N ASN A 490 -9.69 11.40 17.18
CA ASN A 490 -8.45 11.65 17.89
C ASN A 490 -8.38 13.14 18.23
N PHE A 491 -7.94 13.44 19.44
CA PHE A 491 -7.75 14.81 19.91
C PHE A 491 -6.50 14.90 20.78
N ASP A 492 -5.68 15.90 20.52
CA ASP A 492 -4.60 16.32 21.39
C ASP A 492 -4.45 17.85 21.34
N LEU A 493 -3.75 18.40 22.28
CA LEU A 493 -3.30 19.78 22.29
C LEU A 493 -1.86 19.85 22.78
N GLY A 494 -1.08 20.76 22.22
CA GLY A 494 0.30 20.85 22.56
C GLY A 494 0.95 22.18 22.23
N PHE A 495 2.07 22.46 22.90
CA PHE A 495 2.89 23.64 22.59
C PHE A 495 3.63 23.43 21.27
N LYS A 496 3.57 24.44 20.41
CA LYS A 496 4.40 24.52 19.23
C LYS A 496 5.81 24.94 19.67
N LYS A 497 6.78 24.07 19.45
CA LYS A 497 8.18 24.27 19.85
C LYS A 497 9.09 24.10 18.66
N ASP A 498 10.13 24.92 18.56
CA ASP A 498 11.20 24.67 17.61
C ASP A 498 11.97 23.42 17.97
N VAL A 499 12.45 22.70 16.96
CA VAL A 499 13.31 21.53 17.14
C VAL A 499 14.62 21.97 17.81
N ASP A 500 14.90 21.39 18.97
CA ASP A 500 16.15 21.55 19.69
C ASP A 500 16.90 20.22 19.74
N ILE A 501 17.73 20.00 18.72
CA ILE A 501 18.53 18.78 18.56
C ILE A 501 19.42 18.51 19.75
N ARG A 502 20.08 19.55 20.32
CA ARG A 502 20.98 19.39 21.47
C ARG A 502 20.22 18.87 22.68
N LYS A 503 19.06 19.47 22.95
CA LYS A 503 18.21 19.07 24.08
C LYS A 503 17.69 17.66 23.90
N SER A 504 17.31 17.27 22.66
CA SER A 504 16.85 15.91 22.39
C SER A 504 17.97 14.88 22.59
N VAL A 505 19.20 15.16 22.15
CA VAL A 505 20.36 14.29 22.42
C VAL A 505 20.67 14.21 23.92
N GLU A 506 20.61 15.34 24.66
CA GLU A 506 20.82 15.33 26.10
C GLU A 506 19.79 14.49 26.86
N ARG A 507 18.53 14.50 26.43
CA ARG A 507 17.47 13.68 27.06
C ARG A 507 17.69 12.17 26.92
N VAL A 508 18.43 11.75 25.93
CA VAL A 508 18.73 10.33 25.67
C VAL A 508 20.19 9.98 25.94
N LYS A 509 20.93 10.84 26.64
CA LYS A 509 22.37 10.64 26.93
C LYS A 509 22.67 9.33 27.65
N ASP A 510 21.74 8.88 28.52
CA ASP A 510 21.89 7.65 29.31
C ASP A 510 21.43 6.39 28.55
N ALA A 511 20.95 6.53 27.32
CA ALA A 511 20.53 5.40 26.51
C ALA A 511 21.74 4.64 25.93
N ASP A 512 21.73 3.31 26.10
CA ASP A 512 22.68 2.40 25.48
C ASP A 512 22.44 2.29 23.97
N ILE A 513 21.17 2.30 23.59
CA ILE A 513 20.69 2.11 22.22
C ILE A 513 19.59 3.13 21.90
N VAL A 514 19.64 3.66 20.71
CA VAL A 514 18.57 4.50 20.14
C VAL A 514 17.87 3.73 19.02
N ILE A 515 16.58 3.45 19.16
CA ILE A 515 15.70 3.00 18.11
C ILE A 515 15.08 4.25 17.49
N PHE A 516 15.54 4.62 16.30
CA PHE A 516 15.10 5.81 15.59
C PHE A 516 14.06 5.45 14.52
N ALA A 517 12.78 5.68 14.82
CA ALA A 517 11.67 5.46 13.89
C ALA A 517 11.58 6.63 12.90
N SER A 518 12.30 6.48 11.80
CA SER A 518 12.49 7.48 10.74
C SER A 518 11.47 7.33 9.60
N GLY A 519 11.64 8.13 8.59
CA GLY A 519 10.97 8.03 7.31
C GLY A 519 9.97 9.14 7.07
N ILE A 520 8.90 8.79 6.41
CA ILE A 520 7.84 9.72 6.01
C ILE A 520 6.47 9.19 6.44
N SER A 521 5.40 9.75 5.88
CA SER A 521 4.02 9.41 6.28
C SER A 521 3.11 9.39 5.06
N PRO A 522 2.04 8.59 5.06
CA PRO A 522 0.98 8.67 4.06
C PRO A 522 0.28 10.03 3.99
N SER A 523 0.55 10.93 4.94
CA SER A 523 0.10 12.32 4.87
C SER A 523 1.01 13.22 4.02
N LEU A 524 2.15 12.70 3.57
CA LEU A 524 3.14 13.41 2.73
C LEU A 524 3.23 12.83 1.33
N GLU A 525 3.07 11.50 1.18
CA GLU A 525 3.05 10.80 -0.11
C GLU A 525 1.71 10.10 -0.34
N GLY A 526 1.19 10.17 -1.57
CA GLY A 526 -0.10 9.58 -1.92
C GLY A 526 -0.77 10.29 -3.09
N GLU A 527 -2.07 10.06 -3.27
CA GLU A 527 -2.87 10.56 -4.36
C GLU A 527 -3.17 12.06 -4.23
N GLU A 528 -2.68 12.85 -5.21
CA GLU A 528 -3.01 14.27 -5.42
C GLU A 528 -3.23 15.09 -4.13
N MET A 529 -2.26 15.07 -3.26
CA MET A 529 -2.36 15.73 -1.95
C MET A 529 -2.09 17.22 -2.02
N GLY A 530 -2.70 17.99 -1.11
CA GLY A 530 -2.41 19.42 -0.92
C GLY A 530 -1.05 19.68 -0.24
N VAL A 531 -0.04 18.86 -0.48
CA VAL A 531 1.30 18.96 0.14
C VAL A 531 2.26 19.69 -0.78
N ASN A 532 2.94 20.69 -0.22
CA ASN A 532 4.02 21.42 -0.87
C ASN A 532 5.07 21.76 0.20
N LEU A 533 5.95 20.81 0.47
CA LEU A 533 7.02 20.90 1.47
C LEU A 533 8.37 20.55 0.80
N PRO A 534 9.52 20.90 1.39
CA PRO A 534 10.80 20.45 0.86
C PRO A 534 10.82 18.93 0.66
N GLY A 535 11.12 18.49 -0.58
CA GLY A 535 11.12 17.09 -0.98
C GLY A 535 9.76 16.52 -1.41
N PHE A 536 8.66 17.30 -1.35
CA PHE A 536 7.30 16.85 -1.65
C PHE A 536 6.50 17.86 -2.48
N LYS A 537 5.74 17.38 -3.44
CA LYS A 537 4.85 18.17 -4.29
C LYS A 537 3.59 17.38 -4.64
N LYS A 538 2.43 17.84 -4.18
CA LYS A 538 1.13 17.27 -4.56
C LYS A 538 0.96 15.77 -4.30
N GLY A 539 1.69 15.22 -3.35
CA GLY A 539 1.68 13.80 -3.02
C GLY A 539 2.86 13.02 -3.57
N ASP A 540 3.54 13.52 -4.61
CA ASP A 540 4.80 12.96 -5.10
C ASP A 540 6.00 13.49 -4.34
N ARG A 541 7.12 12.80 -4.50
CA ARG A 541 8.42 13.24 -4.04
C ARG A 541 9.16 14.00 -5.14
N THR A 542 9.86 15.09 -4.76
CA THR A 542 10.76 15.83 -5.66
C THR A 542 12.21 15.37 -5.53
N ASP A 543 12.54 14.77 -4.40
CA ASP A 543 13.75 13.99 -4.17
C ASP A 543 13.41 12.70 -3.40
N ILE A 544 14.38 11.82 -3.18
CA ILE A 544 14.17 10.57 -2.44
C ILE A 544 14.92 10.56 -1.09
N GLU A 545 15.50 11.70 -0.69
CA GLU A 545 16.31 11.80 0.51
C GLU A 545 15.48 11.66 1.79
N LEU A 546 16.10 11.15 2.84
CA LEU A 546 15.53 11.26 4.19
C LEU A 546 15.44 12.75 4.57
N PRO A 547 14.31 13.26 5.09
CA PRO A 547 14.17 14.67 5.42
C PRO A 547 15.28 15.21 6.30
N ALA A 548 15.78 16.42 5.98
CA ALA A 548 17.00 17.00 6.56
C ALA A 548 16.98 17.06 8.09
N VAL A 549 15.83 17.39 8.70
CA VAL A 549 15.71 17.48 10.17
C VAL A 549 15.96 16.15 10.86
N GLN A 550 15.55 15.05 10.23
CA GLN A 550 15.80 13.70 10.75
C GLN A 550 17.29 13.34 10.62
N ARG A 551 17.91 13.63 9.46
CA ARG A 551 19.37 13.44 9.25
C ARG A 551 20.20 14.20 10.26
N GLU A 552 19.88 15.46 10.49
CA GLU A 552 20.58 16.30 11.48
C GLU A 552 20.54 15.70 12.88
N LEU A 553 19.40 15.13 13.29
CA LEU A 553 19.26 14.46 14.59
C LEU A 553 20.04 13.14 14.63
N ILE A 554 19.99 12.32 13.57
CA ILE A 554 20.79 11.09 13.45
C ILE A 554 22.29 11.42 13.52
N ASP A 555 22.73 12.48 12.81
CA ASP A 555 24.12 12.94 12.85
C ASP A 555 24.56 13.37 14.25
N ALA A 556 23.70 14.07 14.96
CA ALA A 556 23.97 14.52 16.32
C ALA A 556 24.06 13.35 17.32
N LEU A 557 23.16 12.37 17.18
CA LEU A 557 23.19 11.14 17.98
C LEU A 557 24.46 10.32 17.71
N HIS A 558 24.83 10.17 16.44
CA HIS A 558 26.05 9.48 16.05
C HIS A 558 27.32 10.17 16.60
N ARG A 559 27.40 11.51 16.47
CA ARG A 559 28.51 12.30 17.06
C ARG A 559 28.56 12.20 18.59
N ALA A 560 27.42 11.99 19.25
CA ALA A 560 27.33 11.73 20.68
C ALA A 560 27.67 10.28 21.05
N GLY A 561 28.13 9.45 20.11
CA GLY A 561 28.52 8.06 20.31
C GLY A 561 27.36 7.09 20.54
N LYS A 562 26.14 7.44 20.14
CA LYS A 562 24.98 6.57 20.30
C LYS A 562 24.96 5.47 19.26
N LYS A 563 24.61 4.24 19.68
CA LYS A 563 24.32 3.12 18.79
C LYS A 563 22.90 3.27 18.26
N ILE A 564 22.75 3.39 16.97
CA ILE A 564 21.49 3.74 16.34
C ILE A 564 20.97 2.56 15.51
N ILE A 565 19.74 2.14 15.77
CA ILE A 565 18.95 1.26 14.93
C ILE A 565 17.94 2.13 14.21
N LEU A 566 18.04 2.18 12.87
CA LEU A 566 17.11 2.91 12.04
C LEU A 566 15.92 2.02 11.66
N VAL A 567 14.72 2.38 12.08
CA VAL A 567 13.48 1.76 11.64
C VAL A 567 12.83 2.71 10.64
N ASN A 568 13.03 2.43 9.34
CA ASN A 568 12.52 3.29 8.29
C ASN A 568 11.07 2.95 7.95
N CYS A 569 10.17 3.92 8.15
CA CYS A 569 8.76 3.82 7.79
C CYS A 569 8.49 4.68 6.57
N SER A 570 8.27 4.05 5.43
CA SER A 570 7.95 4.71 4.16
C SER A 570 7.32 3.73 3.20
N GLY A 571 6.40 4.16 2.36
CA GLY A 571 5.90 3.36 1.26
C GLY A 571 6.83 3.41 0.04
N SER A 572 7.57 4.52 -0.11
CA SER A 572 8.57 4.72 -1.15
C SER A 572 9.99 4.37 -0.69
N PRO A 573 10.89 3.97 -1.61
CA PRO A 573 12.32 3.90 -1.34
C PRO A 573 12.89 5.24 -0.88
N ILE A 574 13.69 5.22 0.17
CA ILE A 574 14.41 6.37 0.71
C ILE A 574 15.90 6.21 0.41
N GLY A 575 16.58 7.28 -0.01
CA GLY A 575 18.03 7.35 -0.16
C GLY A 575 18.71 7.38 1.21
N LEU A 576 19.11 6.21 1.71
CA LEU A 576 19.65 6.00 3.05
C LEU A 576 21.18 5.81 3.06
N GLU A 577 21.89 6.19 2.00
CA GLU A 577 23.33 5.97 1.92
C GLU A 577 24.10 6.60 3.10
N PRO A 578 23.83 7.85 3.53
CA PRO A 578 24.49 8.42 4.70
C PRO A 578 24.22 7.67 6.00
N GLU A 579 23.01 7.10 6.15
CA GLU A 579 22.60 6.36 7.35
C GLU A 579 23.30 5.01 7.45
N THR A 580 23.70 4.40 6.33
CA THR A 580 24.50 3.16 6.36
C THR A 580 25.83 3.31 7.07
N GLN A 581 26.38 4.52 7.16
CA GLN A 581 27.64 4.77 7.85
C GLN A 581 27.46 5.04 9.36
N LYS A 582 26.26 5.46 9.76
CA LYS A 582 25.99 6.01 11.11
C LYS A 582 25.17 5.04 11.99
N CYS A 583 24.45 4.12 11.38
CA CYS A 583 23.59 3.18 12.10
C CYS A 583 24.23 1.79 12.20
N GLU A 584 23.90 1.06 13.27
CA GLU A 584 24.30 -0.33 13.46
C GLU A 584 23.42 -1.30 12.67
N ALA A 585 22.13 -0.94 12.52
CA ALA A 585 21.18 -1.72 11.74
C ALA A 585 20.14 -0.81 11.07
N ILE A 586 19.59 -1.26 9.95
CA ILE A 586 18.51 -0.59 9.21
C ILE A 586 17.42 -1.62 8.93
N LEU A 587 16.22 -1.36 9.43
CA LEU A 587 15.01 -2.14 9.18
C LEU A 587 14.03 -1.31 8.36
N GLN A 588 13.63 -1.78 7.18
CA GLN A 588 12.52 -1.22 6.42
C GLN A 588 11.22 -1.84 6.95
N ALA A 589 10.39 -1.01 7.57
CA ALA A 589 9.14 -1.42 8.18
C ALA A 589 7.90 -1.09 7.33
N TRP A 590 8.06 -0.32 6.24
CA TRP A 590 6.97 0.15 5.38
C TRP A 590 5.93 0.97 6.17
N TYR A 591 4.65 0.81 5.86
CA TYR A 591 3.51 1.23 6.70
C TYR A 591 2.87 -0.05 7.25
N PRO A 592 3.27 -0.50 8.44
CA PRO A 592 3.14 -1.90 8.84
C PRO A 592 1.77 -2.28 9.42
N GLY A 593 0.76 -1.39 9.36
CA GLY A 593 -0.60 -1.67 9.84
C GLY A 593 -0.75 -1.67 11.36
N GLN A 594 -1.94 -2.11 11.81
CA GLN A 594 -2.35 -2.00 13.23
C GLN A 594 -1.43 -2.72 14.22
N GLN A 595 -0.75 -3.78 13.80
CA GLN A 595 0.19 -4.54 14.64
C GLN A 595 1.67 -4.24 14.34
N GLY A 596 1.92 -3.16 13.58
CA GLY A 596 3.25 -2.83 13.08
C GLY A 596 4.30 -2.66 14.15
N GLY A 597 3.97 -1.95 15.23
CA GLY A 597 4.92 -1.75 16.34
C GLY A 597 5.31 -3.05 17.04
N LYS A 598 4.37 -3.99 17.17
CA LYS A 598 4.66 -5.32 17.72
C LYS A 598 5.59 -6.10 16.80
N ALA A 599 5.31 -6.11 15.49
CA ALA A 599 6.14 -6.80 14.50
C ALA A 599 7.58 -6.23 14.46
N VAL A 600 7.72 -4.89 14.47
CA VAL A 600 9.02 -4.22 14.56
C VAL A 600 9.77 -4.65 15.80
N ALA A 601 9.14 -4.58 16.97
CA ALA A 601 9.78 -4.94 18.24
C ALA A 601 10.20 -6.42 18.25
N GLU A 602 9.35 -7.34 17.79
CA GLU A 602 9.68 -8.77 17.71
C GLU A 602 10.87 -9.05 16.79
N VAL A 603 11.01 -8.32 15.70
CA VAL A 603 12.21 -8.38 14.87
C VAL A 603 13.41 -7.85 15.64
N LEU A 604 13.35 -6.65 16.20
CA LEU A 604 14.49 -6.04 16.88
C LEU A 604 15.02 -6.89 18.05
N PHE A 605 14.14 -7.55 18.80
CA PHE A 605 14.50 -8.40 19.94
C PHE A 605 14.65 -9.89 19.59
N GLY A 606 14.44 -10.28 18.33
CA GLY A 606 14.71 -11.63 17.83
C GLY A 606 13.62 -12.66 18.12
N ASP A 607 12.43 -12.25 18.53
CA ASP A 607 11.26 -13.12 18.66
C ASP A 607 10.74 -13.54 17.28
N TYR A 608 11.02 -12.73 16.27
CA TYR A 608 10.78 -13.05 14.86
C TYR A 608 12.08 -12.89 14.05
N ASN A 609 12.39 -13.87 13.22
CA ASN A 609 13.54 -13.80 12.29
C ASN A 609 13.06 -13.20 10.96
N PRO A 610 13.54 -12.00 10.56
CA PRO A 610 13.08 -11.36 9.34
C PRO A 610 13.45 -12.15 8.09
N ALA A 611 12.55 -12.14 7.11
CA ALA A 611 12.71 -12.80 5.82
C ALA A 611 12.08 -12.00 4.67
N GLY A 612 11.64 -10.78 4.92
CA GLY A 612 11.12 -9.88 3.91
C GLY A 612 12.18 -9.53 2.86
N LYS A 613 11.74 -9.36 1.62
CA LYS A 613 12.58 -8.96 0.47
C LYS A 613 12.02 -7.69 -0.16
N LEU A 614 12.91 -6.82 -0.64
CA LEU A 614 12.53 -5.57 -1.28
C LEU A 614 11.79 -5.82 -2.61
N PRO A 615 10.57 -5.32 -2.78
CA PRO A 615 9.86 -5.38 -4.05
C PRO A 615 10.24 -4.23 -5.00
N VAL A 616 11.15 -3.37 -4.57
CA VAL A 616 11.63 -2.19 -5.29
C VAL A 616 13.12 -1.98 -5.04
N THR A 617 13.79 -1.40 -6.01
CA THR A 617 15.19 -0.96 -5.89
C THR A 617 15.29 0.25 -4.98
N PHE A 618 16.21 0.24 -4.02
CA PHE A 618 16.59 1.41 -3.22
C PHE A 618 17.79 2.09 -3.87
N TYR A 619 17.55 3.26 -4.40
CA TYR A 619 18.58 4.09 -5.04
C TYR A 619 19.43 4.80 -3.98
N ARG A 620 20.65 5.21 -4.34
CA ARG A 620 21.52 5.98 -3.44
C ARG A 620 21.00 7.40 -3.23
N ASN A 621 20.59 8.03 -4.32
CA ASN A 621 20.03 9.38 -4.35
C ASN A 621 19.27 9.62 -5.66
N VAL A 622 18.64 10.77 -5.80
CA VAL A 622 17.81 11.14 -6.95
C VAL A 622 18.58 11.24 -8.27
N SER A 623 19.92 11.45 -8.25
CA SER A 623 20.71 11.55 -9.49
C SER A 623 20.81 10.26 -10.29
N GLN A 624 20.49 9.12 -9.69
CA GLN A 624 20.39 7.83 -10.40
C GLN A 624 19.07 7.63 -11.17
N LEU A 625 18.14 8.60 -11.08
CA LEU A 625 16.81 8.48 -11.67
C LEU A 625 16.74 9.28 -12.97
N PRO A 626 16.19 8.69 -14.05
CA PRO A 626 15.82 9.44 -15.26
C PRO A 626 14.71 10.46 -15.00
N ASP A 627 14.35 11.24 -16.03
CA ASP A 627 13.25 12.20 -15.95
C ASP A 627 11.96 11.49 -15.52
N PHE A 628 11.26 12.07 -14.56
CA PHE A 628 10.06 11.45 -13.97
C PHE A 628 8.92 11.31 -14.98
N GLU A 629 8.80 12.21 -15.94
CA GLU A 629 7.75 12.19 -16.95
C GLU A 629 8.06 11.28 -18.16
N ASP A 630 9.31 10.81 -18.30
CA ASP A 630 9.69 9.80 -19.31
C ASP A 630 9.25 8.41 -18.86
N TYR A 631 8.34 7.80 -19.62
CA TYR A 631 7.78 6.46 -19.33
C TYR A 631 8.57 5.31 -19.94
N ASN A 632 9.64 5.56 -20.69
CA ASN A 632 10.54 4.51 -21.15
C ASN A 632 11.32 3.92 -19.98
N MET A 633 11.54 2.62 -19.99
CA MET A 633 12.14 1.89 -18.87
C MET A 633 13.67 1.97 -18.84
N THR A 634 14.30 2.57 -19.84
CA THR A 634 15.77 2.70 -19.90
C THR A 634 16.32 3.37 -18.62
N GLY A 635 17.29 2.73 -17.96
CA GLY A 635 17.92 3.23 -16.75
C GLY A 635 17.07 3.13 -15.46
N ARG A 636 15.88 2.50 -15.52
CA ARG A 636 14.97 2.37 -14.38
C ARG A 636 14.96 0.95 -13.84
N THR A 637 14.68 0.82 -12.56
CA THR A 637 14.48 -0.43 -11.85
C THR A 637 15.65 -1.41 -11.97
N TYR A 638 15.64 -2.50 -11.23
CA TYR A 638 16.68 -3.53 -11.33
C TYR A 638 16.79 -4.15 -12.75
N ARG A 639 15.72 -3.97 -13.57
CA ARG A 639 15.67 -4.57 -14.92
C ARG A 639 16.54 -3.83 -15.94
N TYR A 640 16.69 -2.52 -15.82
CA TYR A 640 17.39 -1.69 -16.83
C TYR A 640 18.46 -0.77 -16.25
N MET A 641 18.56 -0.64 -14.92
CA MET A 641 19.55 0.20 -14.25
C MET A 641 20.94 -0.42 -14.38
N GLN A 642 21.90 0.35 -14.89
CA GLN A 642 23.30 -0.08 -15.02
C GLN A 642 24.13 0.24 -13.77
N ASP A 643 23.74 1.29 -13.03
CA ASP A 643 24.42 1.68 -11.81
C ASP A 643 24.14 0.71 -10.66
N VAL A 644 25.06 0.67 -9.69
CA VAL A 644 24.87 -0.12 -8.47
C VAL A 644 23.91 0.62 -7.52
N PRO A 645 22.76 0.06 -7.20
CA PRO A 645 21.84 0.64 -6.23
C PRO A 645 22.39 0.60 -4.80
N LEU A 646 21.73 1.27 -3.87
CA LEU A 646 22.02 1.14 -2.44
C LEU A 646 21.63 -0.26 -1.93
N PHE A 647 20.38 -0.66 -2.18
CA PHE A 647 19.89 -2.02 -1.95
C PHE A 647 19.12 -2.49 -3.19
N PRO A 648 19.49 -3.65 -3.77
CA PRO A 648 18.86 -4.12 -4.99
C PRO A 648 17.47 -4.72 -4.75
N PHE A 649 16.69 -4.84 -5.82
CA PHE A 649 15.43 -5.59 -5.81
C PHE A 649 15.65 -7.02 -5.28
N GLY A 650 14.70 -7.52 -4.53
CA GLY A 650 14.75 -8.88 -3.95
C GLY A 650 15.66 -9.02 -2.74
N TYR A 651 16.38 -7.95 -2.33
CA TYR A 651 17.31 -7.98 -1.20
C TYR A 651 16.59 -7.94 0.15
N GLY A 652 17.18 -8.62 1.13
CA GLY A 652 16.77 -8.60 2.53
C GLY A 652 17.55 -9.63 3.33
N LEU A 653 18.02 -9.25 4.52
CA LEU A 653 18.81 -10.06 5.43
C LEU A 653 17.90 -10.87 6.39
N SER A 654 18.52 -11.89 6.99
CA SER A 654 17.95 -12.72 8.05
C SER A 654 18.93 -12.81 9.22
N TYR A 655 18.49 -13.26 10.39
CA TYR A 655 19.36 -13.62 11.52
C TYR A 655 20.03 -14.99 11.35
N THR A 656 19.89 -15.58 10.17
CA THR A 656 20.62 -16.77 9.74
C THR A 656 21.18 -16.53 8.34
N THR A 657 22.02 -17.45 7.86
CA THR A 657 22.63 -17.37 6.54
C THR A 657 22.23 -18.57 5.69
N PHE A 658 22.12 -18.34 4.37
CA PHE A 658 21.75 -19.39 3.42
C PHE A 658 22.85 -19.58 2.38
N GLY A 659 23.20 -20.83 2.14
CA GLY A 659 24.12 -21.22 1.09
C GLY A 659 23.39 -21.91 -0.06
N TYR A 660 23.66 -21.48 -1.29
CA TYR A 660 23.05 -22.04 -2.49
C TYR A 660 23.96 -23.09 -3.09
N GLY A 661 23.51 -24.35 -3.15
CA GLY A 661 24.19 -25.44 -3.88
C GLY A 661 24.00 -25.26 -5.39
N LYS A 662 24.74 -26.05 -6.17
CA LYS A 662 24.69 -26.00 -7.64
C LYS A 662 23.27 -26.25 -8.14
N THR A 663 22.76 -25.34 -8.95
CA THR A 663 21.47 -25.50 -9.64
C THR A 663 21.55 -26.59 -10.69
N VAL A 664 20.60 -27.50 -10.71
CA VAL A 664 20.50 -28.61 -11.66
C VAL A 664 19.29 -28.39 -12.55
N PHE A 665 19.49 -28.55 -13.84
CA PHE A 665 18.44 -28.44 -14.86
C PHE A 665 18.14 -29.83 -15.44
N ASP A 666 16.86 -30.07 -15.78
CA ASP A 666 16.46 -31.32 -16.43
C ASP A 666 16.94 -31.43 -17.88
N LYS A 667 17.23 -30.27 -18.50
CA LYS A 667 17.77 -30.15 -19.85
C LYS A 667 18.57 -28.86 -20.03
N ASN A 668 19.49 -28.83 -21.00
CA ASN A 668 20.28 -27.64 -21.35
C ASN A 668 19.76 -26.98 -22.64
N GLU A 669 18.82 -27.62 -23.31
CA GLU A 669 18.27 -27.22 -24.60
C GLU A 669 16.77 -27.55 -24.64
N LEU A 670 15.96 -26.65 -25.15
CA LEU A 670 14.53 -26.85 -25.32
C LEU A 670 14.01 -26.15 -26.59
N THR A 671 12.83 -26.57 -27.04
CA THR A 671 12.06 -25.89 -28.07
C THR A 671 10.83 -25.20 -27.46
N ALA A 672 10.26 -24.21 -28.14
CA ALA A 672 9.03 -23.58 -27.71
C ALA A 672 7.93 -24.64 -27.45
N GLY A 673 7.14 -24.44 -26.41
CA GLY A 673 6.14 -25.40 -25.90
C GLY A 673 6.68 -26.42 -24.88
N GLN A 674 7.98 -26.42 -24.61
CA GLN A 674 8.59 -27.26 -23.58
C GLN A 674 8.87 -26.46 -22.31
N SER A 675 8.57 -27.04 -21.15
CA SER A 675 8.99 -26.47 -19.87
C SER A 675 10.44 -26.81 -19.52
N LEU A 676 11.06 -25.93 -18.71
CA LEU A 676 12.37 -26.12 -18.12
C LEU A 676 12.22 -26.33 -16.61
N LYS A 677 12.63 -27.50 -16.13
CA LYS A 677 12.65 -27.75 -14.69
C LYS A 677 14.04 -27.50 -14.12
N LEU A 678 14.07 -26.84 -12.98
CA LEU A 678 15.32 -26.64 -12.25
C LEU A 678 15.13 -26.92 -10.76
N THR A 679 16.19 -27.43 -10.15
CA THR A 679 16.27 -27.70 -8.70
C THR A 679 17.50 -27.01 -8.14
N VAL A 680 17.35 -26.24 -7.08
CA VAL A 680 18.46 -25.63 -6.36
C VAL A 680 18.43 -26.06 -4.89
N PRO A 681 19.51 -26.70 -4.39
CA PRO A 681 19.66 -26.99 -2.97
C PRO A 681 19.95 -25.69 -2.21
N VAL A 682 19.17 -25.39 -1.20
CA VAL A 682 19.41 -24.22 -0.31
C VAL A 682 19.61 -24.73 1.12
N THR A 683 20.74 -24.38 1.69
CA THR A 683 21.15 -24.81 3.04
C THR A 683 21.11 -23.62 3.99
N ASN A 684 20.44 -23.77 5.10
CA ASN A 684 20.57 -22.84 6.21
C ASN A 684 21.90 -23.13 6.94
N THR A 685 22.89 -22.28 6.72
CA THR A 685 24.26 -22.43 7.28
C THR A 685 24.41 -21.81 8.67
N GLY A 686 23.37 -21.13 9.17
CA GLY A 686 23.38 -20.51 10.47
C GLY A 686 22.78 -21.40 11.59
N LYS A 687 22.57 -20.79 12.75
CA LYS A 687 22.13 -21.47 13.97
C LYS A 687 20.64 -21.28 14.30
N ARG A 688 19.90 -20.47 13.52
CA ARG A 688 18.47 -20.21 13.70
C ARG A 688 17.67 -20.77 12.54
N ASN A 689 16.47 -21.25 12.81
CA ASN A 689 15.51 -21.51 11.73
C ASN A 689 15.24 -20.21 10.98
N GLY A 690 15.10 -20.29 9.66
CA GLY A 690 14.81 -19.11 8.86
C GLY A 690 14.02 -19.45 7.61
N GLU A 691 13.58 -18.42 6.93
CA GLU A 691 12.94 -18.52 5.63
C GLU A 691 13.76 -17.77 4.59
N GLU A 692 13.86 -18.36 3.40
CA GLU A 692 14.51 -17.74 2.25
C GLU A 692 13.54 -17.62 1.09
N VAL A 693 13.68 -16.55 0.31
CA VAL A 693 12.95 -16.38 -0.95
C VAL A 693 13.92 -16.62 -2.10
N VAL A 694 13.85 -17.82 -2.64
CA VAL A 694 14.64 -18.20 -3.81
C VAL A 694 14.03 -17.56 -5.05
N GLN A 695 14.86 -16.87 -5.84
CA GLN A 695 14.46 -16.06 -6.98
C GLN A 695 15.14 -16.57 -8.24
N VAL A 696 14.39 -16.62 -9.35
CA VAL A 696 14.87 -17.07 -10.66
C VAL A 696 14.68 -15.94 -11.65
N TYR A 697 15.79 -15.52 -12.27
CA TYR A 697 15.82 -14.46 -13.27
C TYR A 697 16.22 -15.00 -14.64
N LEU A 698 15.74 -14.34 -15.68
CA LEU A 698 16.00 -14.62 -17.07
C LEU A 698 16.67 -13.43 -17.76
N ARG A 699 17.62 -13.71 -18.65
CA ARG A 699 18.21 -12.74 -19.59
C ARG A 699 18.42 -13.41 -20.93
N LYS A 700 18.00 -12.79 -22.02
CA LYS A 700 18.37 -13.23 -23.38
C LYS A 700 19.74 -12.66 -23.75
N GLN A 701 20.66 -13.52 -24.16
CA GLN A 701 21.97 -13.08 -24.63
C GLN A 701 21.87 -12.37 -25.99
N GLY A 702 22.70 -11.33 -26.18
CA GLY A 702 22.72 -10.56 -27.43
C GLY A 702 21.62 -9.54 -27.59
N ASP A 703 20.67 -9.43 -26.64
CA ASP A 703 19.64 -8.40 -26.64
C ASP A 703 20.10 -7.18 -25.83
N ALA A 704 20.64 -6.17 -26.53
CA ALA A 704 21.19 -4.95 -25.89
C ALA A 704 20.11 -4.00 -25.40
N GLU A 705 18.92 -4.02 -25.99
CA GLU A 705 17.77 -3.16 -25.63
C GLU A 705 16.87 -3.82 -24.56
N GLY A 706 17.04 -5.09 -24.31
CA GLY A 706 16.26 -5.85 -23.34
C GLY A 706 16.71 -5.63 -21.90
N PRO A 707 15.93 -6.12 -20.94
CA PRO A 707 16.29 -6.06 -19.53
C PRO A 707 17.59 -6.83 -19.26
N ILE A 708 18.44 -6.28 -18.39
CA ILE A 708 19.66 -6.92 -17.92
C ILE A 708 19.40 -8.20 -17.13
N LYS A 709 18.23 -8.28 -16.52
CA LYS A 709 17.61 -9.47 -15.92
C LYS A 709 16.14 -9.19 -15.61
N THR A 710 15.30 -10.20 -15.60
CA THR A 710 13.88 -10.09 -15.26
C THR A 710 13.45 -11.30 -14.43
N LEU A 711 12.71 -11.07 -13.34
CA LEU A 711 12.19 -12.12 -12.47
C LEU A 711 11.19 -13.00 -13.25
N ARG A 712 11.32 -14.31 -13.12
CA ARG A 712 10.44 -15.29 -13.80
C ARG A 712 9.86 -16.33 -12.86
N ALA A 713 10.49 -16.53 -11.68
CA ALA A 713 9.92 -17.35 -10.63
C ALA A 713 10.49 -16.94 -9.26
N PHE A 714 9.73 -17.17 -8.21
CA PHE A 714 10.20 -17.05 -6.83
C PHE A 714 9.46 -18.03 -5.93
N LYS A 715 10.13 -18.42 -4.85
CA LYS A 715 9.56 -19.35 -3.87
C LYS A 715 10.10 -19.07 -2.48
N ARG A 716 9.19 -18.83 -1.52
CA ARG A 716 9.56 -18.72 -0.10
C ARG A 716 9.58 -20.12 0.52
N VAL A 717 10.66 -20.47 1.18
CA VAL A 717 10.89 -21.78 1.79
C VAL A 717 11.39 -21.63 3.22
N SER A 718 10.84 -22.42 4.14
CA SER A 718 11.30 -22.50 5.51
C SER A 718 12.39 -23.56 5.63
N ILE A 719 13.56 -23.19 6.17
CA ILE A 719 14.73 -24.05 6.26
C ILE A 719 15.22 -24.07 7.71
N PRO A 720 15.09 -25.21 8.42
CA PRO A 720 15.64 -25.35 9.76
C PRO A 720 17.16 -25.18 9.78
N ALA A 721 17.69 -24.73 10.92
CA ALA A 721 19.13 -24.55 11.10
C ALA A 721 19.92 -25.81 10.74
N GLY A 722 20.97 -25.65 9.94
CA GLY A 722 21.85 -26.75 9.49
C GLY A 722 21.19 -27.70 8.50
N LYS A 723 19.99 -27.41 7.96
CA LYS A 723 19.31 -28.29 6.99
C LYS A 723 19.35 -27.72 5.59
N THR A 724 19.27 -28.63 4.61
CA THR A 724 19.15 -28.31 3.18
C THR A 724 17.75 -28.68 2.70
N VAL A 725 17.17 -27.80 1.87
CA VAL A 725 15.91 -28.02 1.16
C VAL A 725 16.16 -27.87 -0.33
N ASN A 726 15.69 -28.82 -1.13
CA ASN A 726 15.70 -28.70 -2.58
C ASN A 726 14.51 -27.88 -3.02
N VAL A 727 14.77 -26.75 -3.68
CA VAL A 727 13.73 -25.85 -4.18
C VAL A 727 13.59 -26.08 -5.68
N GLU A 728 12.39 -26.47 -6.09
CA GLU A 728 12.07 -26.82 -7.47
C GLU A 728 11.25 -25.74 -8.14
N PHE A 729 11.55 -25.46 -9.41
CA PHE A 729 10.78 -24.60 -10.30
C PHE A 729 10.49 -25.30 -11.61
N ASP A 730 9.36 -24.97 -12.22
CA ASP A 730 8.93 -25.42 -13.54
C ASP A 730 8.61 -24.18 -14.37
N LEU A 731 9.56 -23.73 -15.18
CA LEU A 731 9.41 -22.58 -16.07
C LEU A 731 8.73 -23.05 -17.35
N LYS A 732 7.53 -22.55 -17.56
CA LYS A 732 6.72 -22.83 -18.75
C LYS A 732 6.91 -21.74 -19.81
N ASP A 733 6.19 -21.82 -20.89
CA ASP A 733 6.27 -20.82 -21.98
C ASP A 733 6.17 -19.40 -21.45
N LYS A 734 5.20 -19.11 -20.54
CA LYS A 734 4.98 -17.76 -20.00
C LYS A 734 6.19 -17.21 -19.25
N GLU A 735 6.91 -18.04 -18.50
CA GLU A 735 8.14 -17.66 -17.81
C GLU A 735 9.35 -17.53 -18.77
N LEU A 736 9.29 -18.16 -19.94
CA LEU A 736 10.34 -18.16 -20.96
C LEU A 736 10.10 -17.15 -22.09
N GLU A 737 8.93 -16.49 -22.10
CA GLU A 737 8.60 -15.45 -23.07
C GLU A 737 9.57 -14.27 -23.02
N TRP A 738 9.83 -13.70 -24.21
CA TRP A 738 10.67 -12.54 -24.40
C TRP A 738 10.11 -11.68 -25.55
N TRP A 739 10.38 -10.39 -25.54
CA TRP A 739 10.00 -9.51 -26.63
C TRP A 739 10.71 -9.90 -27.93
N ASP A 740 9.95 -9.97 -29.01
CA ASP A 740 10.44 -10.24 -30.35
C ASP A 740 10.23 -9.00 -31.23
N ASP A 741 11.32 -8.29 -31.55
CA ASP A 741 11.30 -7.08 -32.36
C ASP A 741 10.79 -7.33 -33.80
N GLN A 742 10.90 -8.57 -34.31
CA GLN A 742 10.45 -8.89 -35.67
C GLN A 742 8.93 -8.99 -35.79
N SER A 743 8.30 -9.57 -34.79
CA SER A 743 6.83 -9.74 -34.77
C SER A 743 6.12 -8.68 -33.92
N ASN A 744 6.86 -7.83 -33.19
CA ASN A 744 6.33 -6.86 -32.22
C ASN A 744 5.40 -7.54 -31.18
N THR A 745 5.79 -8.71 -30.70
CA THR A 745 5.01 -9.47 -29.72
C THR A 745 5.93 -10.10 -28.67
N VAL A 746 5.32 -10.49 -27.55
CA VAL A 746 5.97 -11.29 -26.51
C VAL A 746 5.71 -12.77 -26.81
N ARG A 747 6.76 -13.55 -26.98
CA ARG A 747 6.68 -14.99 -27.26
C ARG A 747 7.97 -15.72 -26.85
N VAL A 748 7.95 -17.04 -26.84
CA VAL A 748 9.18 -17.83 -26.64
C VAL A 748 10.07 -17.68 -27.88
N CYS A 749 11.17 -16.92 -27.73
CA CYS A 749 12.10 -16.62 -28.82
C CYS A 749 13.29 -17.59 -28.83
N PRO A 750 13.73 -18.05 -30.01
CA PRO A 750 14.99 -18.80 -30.11
C PRO A 750 16.19 -17.97 -29.68
N GLY A 751 17.21 -18.61 -29.12
CA GLY A 751 18.43 -17.96 -28.67
C GLY A 751 19.03 -18.58 -27.41
N ASN A 752 20.13 -18.01 -26.94
CA ASN A 752 20.72 -18.38 -25.68
C ASN A 752 20.19 -17.50 -24.54
N TYR A 753 19.88 -18.13 -23.44
CA TYR A 753 19.33 -17.45 -22.26
C TYR A 753 20.16 -17.79 -21.01
N ASP A 754 20.48 -16.78 -20.24
CA ASP A 754 21.03 -16.95 -18.90
C ASP A 754 19.88 -17.10 -17.90
N ILE A 755 19.83 -18.23 -17.22
CA ILE A 755 19.02 -18.46 -16.04
C ILE A 755 19.88 -18.17 -14.82
N MET A 756 19.42 -17.25 -13.99
CA MET A 756 20.14 -16.79 -12.80
C MET A 756 19.32 -17.11 -11.55
N VAL A 757 19.91 -17.76 -10.56
CA VAL A 757 19.21 -18.22 -9.34
C VAL A 757 19.94 -17.73 -8.11
N GLY A 758 19.20 -17.12 -7.17
CA GLY A 758 19.78 -16.61 -5.92
C GLY A 758 18.73 -16.00 -4.97
N GLY A 759 19.22 -15.33 -3.94
CA GLY A 759 18.39 -14.72 -2.89
C GLY A 759 18.02 -13.25 -3.14
N SER A 760 18.61 -12.64 -4.16
CA SER A 760 18.31 -11.26 -4.57
C SER A 760 18.70 -11.03 -6.04
N SER A 761 18.43 -9.82 -6.58
CA SER A 761 18.89 -9.43 -7.92
C SER A 761 20.36 -8.97 -7.95
N LYS A 762 21.07 -9.01 -6.82
CA LYS A 762 22.48 -8.66 -6.72
C LYS A 762 23.32 -9.67 -7.49
N GLU A 763 24.24 -9.18 -8.34
CA GLU A 763 24.98 -10.06 -9.27
C GLU A 763 25.81 -11.13 -8.54
N GLU A 764 26.41 -10.77 -7.40
CA GLU A 764 27.24 -11.70 -6.61
C GLU A 764 26.41 -12.78 -5.90
N ASP A 765 25.11 -12.59 -5.73
CA ASP A 765 24.20 -13.55 -5.11
C ASP A 765 23.64 -14.56 -6.13
N LEU A 766 23.93 -14.40 -7.43
CA LEU A 766 23.30 -15.15 -8.50
C LEU A 766 24.21 -16.23 -9.11
N GLN A 767 23.74 -17.47 -9.10
CA GLN A 767 24.31 -18.54 -9.92
C GLN A 767 23.75 -18.44 -11.34
N ARG A 768 24.64 -18.45 -12.36
CA ARG A 768 24.26 -18.30 -13.76
C ARG A 768 24.49 -19.62 -14.52
N THR A 769 23.52 -20.02 -15.32
CA THR A 769 23.59 -21.14 -16.26
C THR A 769 22.96 -20.73 -17.59
N THR A 770 23.65 -20.96 -18.69
CA THR A 770 23.11 -20.68 -20.03
C THR A 770 22.37 -21.89 -20.56
N ILE A 771 21.18 -21.68 -21.12
CA ILE A 771 20.36 -22.66 -21.84
C ILE A 771 20.09 -22.18 -23.25
N ALA A 772 19.88 -23.11 -24.19
CA ALA A 772 19.49 -22.79 -25.57
C ALA A 772 18.01 -23.07 -25.81
N ILE A 773 17.29 -22.09 -26.38
CA ILE A 773 15.94 -22.30 -26.91
C ILE A 773 16.05 -22.35 -28.43
N LYS A 774 15.65 -23.46 -29.02
CA LYS A 774 15.68 -23.69 -30.47
C LYS A 774 14.40 -23.25 -31.13
N SER A 775 14.52 -22.81 -32.39
CA SER A 775 13.36 -22.63 -33.26
C SER A 775 12.63 -23.96 -33.47
N VAL A 776 11.31 -23.93 -33.51
CA VAL A 776 10.52 -25.07 -33.97
C VAL A 776 10.78 -25.21 -35.47
N SER A 777 11.50 -26.27 -35.87
CA SER A 777 11.65 -26.62 -37.27
C SER A 777 10.34 -27.28 -37.74
N TYR A 778 9.51 -26.56 -38.46
CA TYR A 778 8.39 -27.14 -39.22
C TYR A 778 8.97 -27.90 -40.41
N THR A 779 9.61 -29.06 -40.16
CA THR A 779 9.85 -30.07 -41.23
C THR A 779 8.67 -31.01 -41.16
N HIS A 780 7.91 -31.00 -42.29
CA HIS A 780 6.82 -31.89 -42.65
C HIS A 780 5.42 -31.59 -42.07
N LEU A 781 4.67 -30.86 -42.83
CA LEU A 781 3.34 -31.22 -43.31
C LEU A 781 3.08 -30.44 -44.61
N ARG A 782 3.73 -30.87 -45.74
CA ARG A 782 3.09 -30.74 -47.03
C ARG A 782 2.00 -31.81 -47.08
N ALA A 783 0.80 -31.44 -46.76
CA ALA A 783 -0.36 -32.20 -47.19
C ALA A 783 -0.34 -32.26 -48.69
N HIS A 784 -0.23 -33.42 -49.26
CA HIS A 784 -0.58 -33.68 -50.64
C HIS A 784 -2.08 -33.38 -50.82
N GLU A 785 -2.40 -32.21 -51.33
CA GLU A 785 -3.64 -32.03 -52.05
C GLU A 785 -3.52 -32.76 -53.38
N THR A 786 -3.97 -33.97 -53.42
CA THR A 786 -4.35 -34.61 -54.67
C THR A 786 -5.70 -34.07 -55.07
N LEU A 787 -5.65 -33.20 -56.05
CA LEU A 787 -6.80 -32.94 -56.93
C LEU A 787 -7.21 -34.31 -57.53
N SER A 788 -8.41 -34.75 -57.31
CA SER A 788 -9.09 -35.68 -58.21
C SER A 788 -10.50 -35.15 -58.42
N ASP A 789 -10.76 -34.81 -59.65
CA ASP A 789 -11.94 -34.68 -60.45
C ASP A 789 -13.34 -34.59 -59.80
#